data_a96c442eac01c2a8326ea2054485f84d
#
_entry.id   a96c442eac01c2a8326ea2054485f84d
#
_cell.length_a   1.000
_cell.length_b   1.000
_cell.length_c   1.000
_cell.angle_alpha   90.00
_cell.angle_beta   90.00
_cell.angle_gamma   90.00
#
_symmetry.space_group_name_H-M   'P 1'
#
loop_
_entity.id
_entity.type
_entity.pdbx_description
1 polymer ?
#
loop_
_entity_poly.entity_id
_entity_poly.type
_entity_poly.pdbx_seq_one_letter_code
_entity_poly.pdbx_strand_id
1 'polypeptide(L)'
;MIIKDFIDIQMDNMSKYSETVITDRAVPSVYDGLKPSQRKIIWSAYKHNLKSSGDFKKSLVTIGVTSAIYNHGDAALYGAICKLTTDFSKNQPLIEGHGSFETMSGDGNAAPRYTEVRLHKFSEECLLDDIRNSVRFVPTFDKLDEEPVVLAAKLPLLLINGVSGIAAGGFASSLPPHSFKSVIGFTKDLIKNPDKSVSDLVRDNELYPSFPYGGLVDKHRLVEKYSMNKSTIKTKAVYHIDTDDKEYDNIVITEFPKDTKLNSIVDKIKENQSKFTGIKEVMNRTEQDKPMIVVSFAKGTNMQLAERVLMTIPGMTASESMILNFMKDDKLVEYNNIKDVVADWLQFRINTIKKSKMSKIARLQARVRILDALTVCFSEQNFDKTIDMIKNGTSKQSIKEALEKEYNFDNNQIDYIIEMKLYNINKKEADVFERERQEKLDAIAYEMEFLKDRSKILDRINNELDEILNAKYIQRIEGYQTKYYDSSKEESVNDEDLVPDVDYLVMFTRNGYIKKMELSNGPRTQGRNGKGSAVGNLKSDDIVVDVQVLNSRDKILLFTENGYVFKESVMNIPSVKNFSVLGINMASSVKGNKLVKVLSVRDDEYEDPNKFILVSSVGNRVKKTSLSEFKSVNKSGIIFTKLYEGDVVNSVQLVDSSKEKEVIGVSNHGGTIRTSLDKISEVKRTTYGSLLFKKDKGLEVVSFNAIPDNNGYLMVVTKNGLGKVVKVSEFKSTGTNVKGVMCVKFKNENDEVAFSDVISKEDYNGSKLLLMSKTKNIVMETKNVKESLRPAFGLSLQKLDDNDSIILGSII
;
A
#
# COMPACT_ATOMS: atom_id res chain seq x y z
N MET A 1 48.58 -6.01 -1.16
CA MET A 1 47.38 -5.87 -0.33
C MET A 1 46.49 -4.85 -1.02
N ILE A 2 45.35 -5.28 -1.57
CA ILE A 2 44.40 -4.36 -2.21
C ILE A 2 43.60 -3.73 -1.07
N ILE A 3 43.83 -2.45 -0.82
CA ILE A 3 43.00 -1.68 0.13
C ILE A 3 41.75 -1.27 -0.62
N LYS A 4 40.61 -1.94 -0.35
CA LYS A 4 39.29 -1.48 -0.78
C LYS A 4 38.73 -0.56 0.28
N ASP A 5 38.06 0.53 -0.14
CA ASP A 5 37.32 1.39 0.74
C ASP A 5 36.17 0.57 1.41
N PHE A 6 35.86 0.87 2.67
CA PHE A 6 34.76 0.25 3.41
C PHE A 6 33.41 0.40 2.69
N ILE A 7 33.19 1.53 2.04
CA ILE A 7 31.99 1.81 1.26
C ILE A 7 31.91 0.86 0.05
N ASP A 8 33.01 0.67 -0.67
CA ASP A 8 33.07 -0.24 -1.83
C ASP A 8 32.81 -1.69 -1.43
N ILE A 9 33.34 -2.12 -0.27
CA ILE A 9 33.09 -3.47 0.27
C ILE A 9 31.61 -3.62 0.66
N GLN A 10 31.03 -2.61 1.28
CA GLN A 10 29.60 -2.61 1.62
C GLN A 10 28.70 -2.64 0.37
N MET A 11 29.02 -1.87 -0.64
CA MET A 11 28.29 -1.84 -1.92
C MET A 11 28.39 -3.18 -2.65
N ASP A 12 29.58 -3.77 -2.74
CA ASP A 12 29.78 -5.10 -3.33
C ASP A 12 28.98 -6.19 -2.59
N ASN A 13 29.00 -6.15 -1.26
CA ASN A 13 28.27 -7.12 -0.43
C ASN A 13 26.75 -6.95 -0.55
N MET A 14 26.25 -5.70 -0.53
CA MET A 14 24.83 -5.40 -0.74
C MET A 14 24.37 -5.81 -2.14
N SER A 15 25.19 -5.58 -3.17
CA SER A 15 24.88 -5.99 -4.54
C SER A 15 24.73 -7.51 -4.64
N LYS A 16 25.69 -8.27 -4.13
CA LYS A 16 25.66 -9.76 -4.12
C LYS A 16 24.46 -10.29 -3.30
N TYR A 17 24.22 -9.69 -2.12
CA TYR A 17 23.08 -10.06 -1.32
C TYR A 17 21.76 -9.78 -2.06
N SER A 18 21.64 -8.61 -2.69
CA SER A 18 20.45 -8.24 -3.46
C SER A 18 20.22 -9.17 -4.64
N GLU A 19 21.28 -9.53 -5.36
CA GLU A 19 21.23 -10.50 -6.46
C GLU A 19 20.72 -11.85 -5.96
N THR A 20 21.30 -12.40 -4.88
CA THR A 20 20.85 -13.66 -4.29
C THR A 20 19.38 -13.59 -3.83
N VAL A 21 18.96 -12.48 -3.20
CA VAL A 21 17.55 -12.33 -2.78
C VAL A 21 16.60 -12.26 -3.97
N ILE A 22 17.03 -11.64 -5.07
CA ILE A 22 16.24 -11.57 -6.31
C ILE A 22 16.09 -12.96 -6.93
N THR A 23 17.22 -13.65 -7.17
CA THR A 23 17.27 -14.92 -7.93
C THR A 23 16.73 -16.11 -7.13
N ASP A 24 17.12 -16.22 -5.86
CA ASP A 24 16.90 -17.44 -5.09
C ASP A 24 15.73 -17.36 -4.09
N ARG A 25 15.06 -16.20 -3.99
CA ARG A 25 14.03 -16.05 -2.95
C ARG A 25 12.76 -15.33 -3.41
N ALA A 26 12.88 -14.15 -4.05
CA ALA A 26 11.76 -13.23 -4.13
C ALA A 26 11.01 -13.26 -5.47
N VAL A 27 11.75 -13.41 -6.59
CA VAL A 27 11.18 -13.28 -7.93
C VAL A 27 10.79 -14.66 -8.50
N PRO A 28 9.55 -14.82 -8.99
CA PRO A 28 9.11 -16.07 -9.59
C PRO A 28 9.67 -16.26 -11.01
N SER A 29 9.74 -17.52 -11.46
CA SER A 29 10.07 -17.84 -12.84
C SER A 29 8.88 -17.57 -13.76
N VAL A 30 9.14 -17.03 -14.95
CA VAL A 30 8.14 -16.86 -16.01
C VAL A 30 7.58 -18.19 -16.50
N TYR A 31 8.35 -19.26 -16.36
CA TYR A 31 8.02 -20.59 -16.90
C TYR A 31 7.00 -21.35 -16.06
N ASP A 32 7.18 -21.40 -14.75
CA ASP A 32 6.29 -22.15 -13.84
C ASP A 32 5.51 -21.26 -12.85
N GLY A 33 5.77 -19.95 -12.85
CA GLY A 33 5.08 -18.99 -11.96
C GLY A 33 5.44 -19.13 -10.48
N LEU A 34 6.46 -19.90 -10.15
CA LEU A 34 6.80 -20.23 -8.76
C LEU A 34 8.08 -19.53 -8.30
N LYS A 35 8.08 -19.18 -7.02
CA LYS A 35 9.31 -18.81 -6.31
C LYS A 35 10.15 -20.06 -6.00
N PRO A 36 11.46 -19.94 -5.83
CA PRO A 36 12.32 -21.08 -5.52
C PRO A 36 11.85 -21.93 -4.33
N SER A 37 11.43 -21.32 -3.21
CA SER A 37 10.87 -22.04 -2.07
C SER A 37 9.64 -22.87 -2.41
N GLN A 38 8.71 -22.31 -3.18
CA GLN A 38 7.48 -22.99 -3.59
C GLN A 38 7.78 -24.20 -4.49
N ARG A 39 8.69 -24.03 -5.44
CA ARG A 39 9.14 -25.08 -6.36
C ARG A 39 9.79 -26.23 -5.58
N LYS A 40 10.68 -25.93 -4.64
CA LYS A 40 11.36 -26.94 -3.82
C LYS A 40 10.40 -27.69 -2.91
N ILE A 41 9.40 -27.03 -2.34
CA ILE A 41 8.33 -27.68 -1.54
C ILE A 41 7.58 -28.72 -2.42
N ILE A 42 7.12 -28.29 -3.60
CA ILE A 42 6.36 -29.18 -4.51
C ILE A 42 7.23 -30.34 -4.99
N TRP A 43 8.48 -30.07 -5.37
CA TRP A 43 9.42 -31.10 -5.79
C TRP A 43 9.75 -32.10 -4.68
N SER A 44 10.04 -31.61 -3.47
CA SER A 44 10.33 -32.47 -2.31
C SER A 44 9.14 -33.36 -1.95
N ALA A 45 7.94 -32.80 -1.94
CA ALA A 45 6.72 -33.56 -1.69
C ALA A 45 6.52 -34.65 -2.73
N TYR A 46 6.72 -34.35 -4.01
CA TYR A 46 6.62 -35.35 -5.10
C TYR A 46 7.65 -36.47 -4.96
N LYS A 47 8.90 -36.11 -4.74
CA LYS A 47 10.02 -37.05 -4.60
C LYS A 47 9.83 -38.02 -3.41
N HIS A 48 9.26 -37.55 -2.33
CA HIS A 48 8.97 -38.33 -1.13
C HIS A 48 7.57 -38.98 -1.15
N ASN A 49 6.98 -39.07 -2.33
CA ASN A 49 5.71 -39.78 -2.57
C ASN A 49 4.51 -39.24 -1.77
N LEU A 50 4.50 -37.92 -1.48
CA LEU A 50 3.35 -37.24 -0.88
C LEU A 50 2.31 -36.87 -1.96
N LYS A 51 1.84 -37.89 -2.69
CA LYS A 51 0.95 -37.73 -3.86
C LYS A 51 -0.50 -37.49 -3.45
N SER A 52 -1.27 -36.88 -4.35
CA SER A 52 -2.70 -36.60 -4.18
C SER A 52 -3.55 -37.85 -3.94
N SER A 53 -3.10 -39.01 -4.44
CA SER A 53 -3.76 -40.30 -4.24
C SER A 53 -3.35 -41.01 -2.95
N GLY A 54 -2.35 -40.48 -2.22
CA GLY A 54 -1.83 -41.07 -0.99
C GLY A 54 -2.46 -40.46 0.28
N ASP A 55 -2.01 -40.93 1.43
CA ASP A 55 -2.42 -40.38 2.73
C ASP A 55 -1.83 -38.98 2.97
N PHE A 56 -2.56 -38.16 3.71
CA PHE A 56 -2.02 -36.94 4.28
C PHE A 56 -0.90 -37.22 5.28
N LYS A 57 0.14 -36.40 5.27
CA LYS A 57 1.24 -36.46 6.22
C LYS A 57 1.38 -35.14 6.97
N LYS A 58 1.87 -35.18 8.21
CA LYS A 58 2.11 -33.96 9.01
C LYS A 58 2.92 -32.94 8.20
N SER A 59 2.54 -31.67 8.24
CA SER A 59 3.26 -30.60 7.56
C SER A 59 4.74 -30.55 7.95
N LEU A 60 5.05 -30.99 9.18
CA LEU A 60 6.42 -31.10 9.68
C LEU A 60 7.28 -32.04 8.81
N VAL A 61 6.69 -33.12 8.26
CA VAL A 61 7.40 -34.05 7.34
C VAL A 61 7.80 -33.33 6.08
N THR A 62 6.87 -32.59 5.47
CA THR A 62 7.16 -31.81 4.25
C THR A 62 8.22 -30.74 4.50
N ILE A 63 8.19 -30.05 5.65
CA ILE A 63 9.24 -29.11 6.06
C ILE A 63 10.59 -29.82 6.12
N GLY A 64 10.68 -30.96 6.81
CA GLY A 64 11.92 -31.70 6.97
C GLY A 64 12.55 -32.15 5.65
N VAL A 65 11.76 -32.73 4.73
CA VAL A 65 12.27 -33.18 3.42
C VAL A 65 12.63 -32.01 2.51
N THR A 66 11.96 -30.86 2.68
CA THR A 66 12.29 -29.65 1.91
C THR A 66 13.57 -29.00 2.44
N SER A 67 13.77 -28.97 3.76
CA SER A 67 14.97 -28.41 4.38
C SER A 67 16.26 -29.15 3.94
N ALA A 68 16.15 -30.41 3.54
CA ALA A 68 17.27 -31.18 3.00
C ALA A 68 17.81 -30.62 1.68
N ILE A 69 16.97 -29.94 0.88
CA ILE A 69 17.36 -29.36 -0.41
C ILE A 69 17.28 -27.82 -0.45
N TYR A 70 16.81 -27.21 0.62
CA TYR A 70 16.63 -25.75 0.70
C TYR A 70 17.01 -25.22 2.08
N ASN A 71 18.20 -24.62 2.16
CA ASN A 71 18.78 -24.13 3.42
C ASN A 71 18.11 -22.83 3.91
N HIS A 72 16.87 -22.95 4.40
CA HIS A 72 16.08 -21.83 4.97
C HIS A 72 15.32 -22.30 6.21
N GLY A 73 14.96 -21.34 7.09
CA GLY A 73 14.32 -21.66 8.37
C GLY A 73 12.94 -22.30 8.24
N ASP A 74 12.63 -23.25 9.12
CA ASP A 74 11.40 -24.05 9.15
C ASP A 74 10.12 -23.20 9.16
N ALA A 75 10.12 -22.07 9.88
CA ALA A 75 8.98 -21.17 9.94
C ALA A 75 8.66 -20.53 8.57
N ALA A 76 9.69 -20.20 7.79
CA ALA A 76 9.53 -19.63 6.44
C ALA A 76 8.98 -20.68 5.47
N LEU A 77 9.48 -21.92 5.56
CA LEU A 77 8.98 -23.05 4.77
C LEU A 77 7.52 -23.38 5.13
N TYR A 78 7.19 -23.41 6.42
CA TYR A 78 5.81 -23.63 6.84
C TYR A 78 4.87 -22.52 6.36
N GLY A 79 5.27 -21.27 6.48
CA GLY A 79 4.49 -20.14 5.95
C GLY A 79 4.27 -20.24 4.42
N ALA A 80 5.26 -20.76 3.68
CA ALA A 80 5.10 -21.01 2.24
C ALA A 80 4.14 -22.16 1.95
N ILE A 81 4.22 -23.28 2.72
CA ILE A 81 3.27 -24.40 2.63
C ILE A 81 1.85 -23.91 2.87
N CYS A 82 1.62 -23.14 3.95
CA CYS A 82 0.29 -22.60 4.27
C CYS A 82 -0.28 -21.75 3.11
N LYS A 83 0.55 -20.90 2.49
CA LYS A 83 0.11 -20.13 1.32
C LYS A 83 -0.13 -20.93 0.04
N LEU A 84 0.40 -22.15 -0.04
CA LEU A 84 0.14 -23.07 -1.15
C LEU A 84 -1.14 -23.91 -0.93
N THR A 85 -1.64 -23.98 0.32
CA THR A 85 -2.87 -24.66 0.68
C THR A 85 -4.10 -23.76 0.69
N THR A 86 -3.93 -22.42 0.90
CA THR A 86 -5.06 -21.50 1.01
C THR A 86 -5.75 -21.30 -0.34
N ASP A 87 -7.08 -21.35 -0.33
CA ASP A 87 -7.95 -21.24 -1.49
C ASP A 87 -8.46 -19.80 -1.73
N PHE A 88 -8.44 -18.95 -0.70
CA PHE A 88 -8.94 -17.57 -0.80
C PHE A 88 -7.93 -16.57 -1.38
N SER A 89 -6.63 -16.90 -1.40
CA SER A 89 -5.59 -16.01 -1.94
C SER A 89 -5.14 -16.38 -3.36
N LYS A 90 -5.51 -17.57 -3.86
CA LYS A 90 -5.09 -18.12 -5.15
C LYS A 90 -6.25 -18.81 -5.86
N ASN A 91 -6.27 -18.69 -7.20
CA ASN A 91 -7.29 -19.37 -8.00
C ASN A 91 -7.10 -20.90 -8.03
N GLN A 92 -5.89 -21.38 -7.70
CA GLN A 92 -5.61 -22.82 -7.63
C GLN A 92 -4.61 -23.14 -6.53
N PRO A 93 -5.00 -23.80 -5.43
CA PRO A 93 -4.09 -24.39 -4.48
C PRO A 93 -3.19 -25.43 -5.13
N LEU A 94 -1.95 -25.52 -4.67
CA LEU A 94 -0.95 -26.47 -5.17
C LEU A 94 -0.67 -27.60 -4.19
N ILE A 95 -1.14 -27.46 -2.97
CA ILE A 95 -1.06 -28.43 -1.89
C ILE A 95 -2.46 -28.55 -1.30
N GLU A 96 -2.87 -29.76 -0.95
CA GLU A 96 -4.08 -30.03 -0.15
C GLU A 96 -3.68 -30.08 1.31
N GLY A 97 -4.50 -29.46 2.16
CA GLY A 97 -4.26 -29.40 3.61
C GLY A 97 -5.43 -29.91 4.43
N HIS A 98 -5.11 -30.59 5.56
CA HIS A 98 -6.05 -30.93 6.62
C HIS A 98 -5.63 -30.23 7.91
N GLY A 99 -6.59 -29.63 8.62
CA GLY A 99 -6.36 -28.89 9.86
C GLY A 99 -6.58 -27.39 9.68
N SER A 100 -6.20 -26.59 10.68
CA SER A 100 -6.37 -25.14 10.69
C SER A 100 -5.18 -24.46 10.02
N PHE A 101 -5.39 -23.99 8.81
CA PHE A 101 -4.52 -23.09 8.10
C PHE A 101 -5.02 -21.64 8.23
N GLU A 102 -4.33 -20.67 7.68
CA GLU A 102 -4.76 -19.26 7.70
C GLU A 102 -6.20 -19.13 7.17
N THR A 103 -7.03 -18.30 7.84
CA THR A 103 -8.42 -18.06 7.45
C THR A 103 -8.60 -16.64 6.92
N MET A 104 -9.68 -16.39 6.17
CA MET A 104 -10.06 -15.04 5.73
C MET A 104 -10.37 -14.10 6.91
N SER A 105 -10.85 -14.62 8.03
CA SER A 105 -11.05 -13.84 9.26
C SER A 105 -9.75 -13.31 9.84
N GLY A 106 -8.61 -13.88 9.47
CA GLY A 106 -7.28 -13.46 9.94
C GLY A 106 -6.74 -14.32 11.08
N ASP A 107 -7.37 -15.48 11.34
CA ASP A 107 -6.84 -16.46 12.27
C ASP A 107 -5.56 -17.06 11.70
N GLY A 108 -4.55 -17.21 12.54
CA GLY A 108 -3.27 -17.76 12.15
C GLY A 108 -3.29 -19.27 11.95
N ASN A 109 -2.19 -19.80 11.40
CA ASN A 109 -2.00 -21.23 11.21
C ASN A 109 -1.81 -21.97 12.54
N ALA A 110 -2.38 -23.16 12.67
CA ALA A 110 -1.99 -24.09 13.71
C ALA A 110 -0.52 -24.53 13.51
N ALA A 111 0.13 -25.01 14.57
CA ALA A 111 1.52 -25.45 14.47
C ALA A 111 1.66 -26.66 13.50
N PRO A 112 2.80 -26.81 12.78
CA PRO A 112 2.98 -27.80 11.70
C PRO A 112 2.88 -29.26 12.16
N ARG A 113 2.96 -29.53 13.47
CA ARG A 113 2.72 -30.83 14.04
C ARG A 113 1.24 -31.25 14.10
N TYR A 114 0.33 -30.27 13.97
CA TYR A 114 -1.14 -30.49 14.00
C TYR A 114 -1.75 -30.53 12.59
N THR A 115 -1.19 -29.79 11.64
CA THR A 115 -1.65 -29.76 10.27
C THR A 115 -1.06 -30.90 9.44
N GLU A 116 -1.77 -31.32 8.40
CA GLU A 116 -1.37 -32.37 7.48
C GLU A 116 -1.51 -31.88 6.04
N VAL A 117 -0.62 -32.33 5.17
CA VAL A 117 -0.57 -31.91 3.77
C VAL A 117 -0.23 -33.06 2.83
N ARG A 118 -0.64 -32.91 1.58
CA ARG A 118 -0.20 -33.70 0.43
C ARG A 118 -0.24 -32.84 -0.84
N LEU A 119 0.34 -33.30 -1.93
CA LEU A 119 0.23 -32.60 -3.21
C LEU A 119 -1.23 -32.52 -3.67
N HIS A 120 -1.61 -31.37 -4.22
CA HIS A 120 -2.86 -31.25 -4.95
C HIS A 120 -2.74 -31.98 -6.30
N LYS A 121 -3.82 -32.60 -6.76
CA LYS A 121 -3.83 -33.32 -8.06
C LYS A 121 -3.42 -32.42 -9.23
N PHE A 122 -3.80 -31.14 -9.19
CA PHE A 122 -3.35 -30.15 -10.16
C PHE A 122 -1.81 -30.08 -10.29
N SER A 123 -1.11 -30.10 -9.16
CA SER A 123 0.37 -30.02 -9.15
C SER A 123 1.00 -31.24 -9.81
N GLU A 124 0.45 -32.42 -9.60
CA GLU A 124 0.93 -33.64 -10.25
C GLU A 124 0.69 -33.61 -11.76
N GLU A 125 -0.53 -33.31 -12.19
CA GLU A 125 -0.94 -33.38 -13.59
C GLU A 125 -0.41 -32.21 -14.43
N CYS A 126 -0.32 -31.00 -13.83
CA CYS A 126 0.01 -29.78 -14.59
C CYS A 126 1.44 -29.30 -14.43
N LEU A 127 2.17 -29.70 -13.35
CA LEU A 127 3.50 -29.19 -13.07
C LEU A 127 4.57 -30.27 -13.04
N LEU A 128 4.22 -31.52 -12.71
CA LEU A 128 5.16 -32.60 -12.43
C LEU A 128 5.10 -33.75 -13.45
N ASP A 129 4.12 -33.73 -14.35
CA ASP A 129 4.00 -34.76 -15.40
C ASP A 129 5.24 -34.77 -16.29
N ASP A 130 5.81 -35.99 -16.44
CA ASP A 130 7.04 -36.25 -17.21
C ASP A 130 8.24 -35.33 -16.90
N ILE A 131 8.31 -34.79 -15.67
CA ILE A 131 9.28 -33.76 -15.27
C ILE A 131 10.73 -34.19 -15.50
N ARG A 132 11.06 -35.47 -15.24
CA ARG A 132 12.43 -35.97 -15.40
C ARG A 132 12.93 -35.92 -16.85
N ASN A 133 12.02 -35.98 -17.83
CA ASN A 133 12.35 -36.01 -19.25
C ASN A 133 12.16 -34.69 -19.95
N SER A 134 11.56 -33.69 -19.29
CA SER A 134 11.10 -32.46 -19.95
C SER A 134 11.84 -31.19 -19.55
N VAL A 135 12.44 -31.15 -18.35
CA VAL A 135 13.17 -29.99 -17.82
C VAL A 135 14.65 -30.30 -17.52
N ARG A 136 15.40 -29.28 -17.21
CA ARG A 136 16.80 -29.39 -16.76
C ARG A 136 16.84 -29.64 -15.26
N PHE A 137 17.69 -30.55 -14.81
CA PHE A 137 18.04 -30.81 -13.43
C PHE A 137 19.43 -30.28 -13.13
N VAL A 138 19.64 -29.88 -11.89
CA VAL A 138 20.93 -29.42 -11.34
C VAL A 138 21.16 -30.08 -9.99
N PRO A 139 22.43 -30.26 -9.59
CA PRO A 139 22.72 -30.74 -8.23
C PRO A 139 22.13 -29.81 -7.16
N THR A 140 21.65 -30.39 -6.06
CA THR A 140 21.25 -29.65 -4.86
C THR A 140 22.48 -28.91 -4.26
N PHE A 141 22.23 -27.98 -3.34
CA PHE A 141 23.30 -27.18 -2.71
C PHE A 141 24.37 -28.03 -2.03
N ASP A 142 23.99 -29.19 -1.48
CA ASP A 142 24.88 -30.17 -0.84
C ASP A 142 25.49 -31.19 -1.82
N LYS A 143 25.07 -31.15 -3.10
CA LYS A 143 25.48 -32.07 -4.20
C LYS A 143 25.15 -33.54 -3.94
N LEU A 144 24.29 -33.84 -2.97
CA LEU A 144 23.89 -35.23 -2.66
C LEU A 144 22.73 -35.68 -3.54
N ASP A 145 22.02 -34.74 -4.20
CA ASP A 145 20.83 -35.03 -4.97
C ASP A 145 20.67 -34.05 -6.14
N GLU A 146 19.57 -34.20 -6.90
CA GLU A 146 19.24 -33.33 -8.03
C GLU A 146 17.85 -32.72 -7.86
N GLU A 147 17.71 -31.48 -8.30
CA GLU A 147 16.47 -30.73 -8.31
C GLU A 147 16.18 -30.11 -9.68
N PRO A 148 14.89 -29.95 -10.05
CA PRO A 148 14.54 -29.29 -11.31
C PRO A 148 14.76 -27.78 -11.20
N VAL A 149 15.33 -27.17 -12.23
CA VAL A 149 15.50 -25.70 -12.32
C VAL A 149 14.14 -25.00 -12.33
N VAL A 150 13.18 -25.59 -13.05
CA VAL A 150 11.77 -25.15 -13.13
C VAL A 150 10.86 -26.37 -13.26
N LEU A 151 9.59 -26.24 -12.89
CA LEU A 151 8.61 -27.31 -13.11
C LEU A 151 8.06 -27.27 -14.55
N ALA A 152 7.53 -28.39 -15.01
CA ALA A 152 7.05 -28.58 -16.38
C ALA A 152 5.63 -28.03 -16.62
N ALA A 153 5.38 -26.76 -16.27
CA ALA A 153 4.05 -26.17 -16.27
C ALA A 153 3.34 -26.26 -17.65
N LYS A 154 2.17 -26.90 -17.66
CA LYS A 154 1.32 -27.09 -18.86
C LYS A 154 0.44 -25.87 -19.18
N LEU A 155 0.42 -24.84 -18.31
CA LEU A 155 -0.29 -23.57 -18.48
C LEU A 155 0.50 -22.43 -17.82
N PRO A 156 0.25 -21.18 -18.20
CA PRO A 156 0.94 -20.03 -17.58
C PRO A 156 0.40 -19.78 -16.16
N LEU A 157 0.86 -20.60 -15.20
CA LEU A 157 0.43 -20.57 -13.79
C LEU A 157 0.64 -19.19 -13.15
N LEU A 158 1.65 -18.44 -13.63
CA LEU A 158 1.92 -17.08 -13.21
C LEU A 158 0.69 -16.17 -13.28
N LEU A 159 -0.12 -16.32 -14.35
CA LEU A 159 -1.34 -15.55 -14.54
C LEU A 159 -2.51 -16.12 -13.70
N ILE A 160 -2.63 -17.45 -13.63
CA ILE A 160 -3.74 -18.11 -12.90
C ILE A 160 -3.71 -17.71 -11.42
N ASN A 161 -2.59 -17.90 -10.77
CA ASN A 161 -2.46 -17.67 -9.33
C ASN A 161 -2.00 -16.26 -8.95
N GLY A 162 -1.56 -15.48 -9.94
CA GLY A 162 -0.88 -14.23 -9.67
C GLY A 162 0.40 -14.42 -8.85
N VAL A 163 1.11 -13.35 -8.62
CA VAL A 163 2.31 -13.34 -7.78
C VAL A 163 2.44 -12.03 -7.04
N SER A 164 3.17 -12.06 -5.93
CA SER A 164 3.64 -10.89 -5.20
C SER A 164 5.01 -11.19 -4.62
N GLY A 165 6.02 -10.42 -4.96
CA GLY A 165 7.39 -10.55 -4.49
C GLY A 165 8.07 -9.20 -4.42
N ILE A 166 8.73 -8.95 -3.30
CA ILE A 166 9.56 -7.75 -3.08
C ILE A 166 10.95 -8.23 -2.75
N ALA A 167 11.94 -7.75 -3.50
CA ALA A 167 13.35 -8.04 -3.30
C ALA A 167 14.09 -6.81 -2.76
N ALA A 168 15.30 -7.01 -2.28
CA ALA A 168 16.21 -5.94 -1.90
C ALA A 168 16.50 -5.01 -3.10
N GLY A 169 16.78 -3.74 -2.84
CA GLY A 169 17.05 -2.75 -3.89
C GLY A 169 15.80 -2.20 -4.59
N GLY A 170 14.59 -2.47 -4.08
CA GLY A 170 13.35 -1.93 -4.64
C GLY A 170 12.79 -2.70 -5.84
N PHE A 171 13.36 -3.85 -6.17
CA PHE A 171 12.80 -4.74 -7.19
C PHE A 171 11.52 -5.40 -6.67
N ALA A 172 10.49 -5.36 -7.48
CA ALA A 172 9.24 -6.00 -7.19
C ALA A 172 8.74 -6.80 -8.41
N SER A 173 8.00 -7.85 -8.11
CA SER A 173 7.28 -8.67 -9.08
C SER A 173 5.84 -8.79 -8.56
N SER A 174 4.87 -8.33 -9.33
CA SER A 174 3.47 -8.39 -8.91
C SER A 174 2.55 -8.58 -10.10
N LEU A 175 1.63 -9.51 -9.98
CA LEU A 175 0.59 -9.75 -10.97
C LEU A 175 -0.66 -10.25 -10.24
N PRO A 176 -1.84 -9.65 -10.45
CA PRO A 176 -3.08 -10.17 -9.90
C PRO A 176 -3.42 -11.53 -10.54
N PRO A 177 -4.19 -12.40 -9.86
CA PRO A 177 -4.67 -13.66 -10.43
C PRO A 177 -5.74 -13.43 -11.49
N HIS A 178 -5.87 -14.40 -12.42
CA HIS A 178 -6.84 -14.38 -13.51
C HIS A 178 -7.56 -15.71 -13.61
N SER A 179 -8.75 -15.72 -14.22
CA SER A 179 -9.54 -16.94 -14.40
C SER A 179 -8.87 -17.93 -15.37
N PHE A 180 -9.08 -19.22 -15.16
CA PHE A 180 -8.62 -20.24 -16.10
C PHE A 180 -9.15 -19.99 -17.50
N LYS A 181 -10.43 -19.63 -17.64
CA LYS A 181 -11.08 -19.38 -18.93
C LYS A 181 -10.38 -18.25 -19.69
N SER A 182 -10.13 -17.12 -19.06
CA SER A 182 -9.50 -15.97 -19.73
C SER A 182 -8.02 -16.22 -20.08
N VAL A 183 -7.26 -16.88 -19.19
CA VAL A 183 -5.84 -17.20 -19.45
C VAL A 183 -5.69 -18.23 -20.57
N ILE A 184 -6.50 -19.28 -20.56
CA ILE A 184 -6.49 -20.31 -21.61
C ILE A 184 -6.98 -19.71 -22.93
N GLY A 185 -8.06 -18.92 -22.92
CA GLY A 185 -8.54 -18.21 -24.10
C GLY A 185 -7.46 -17.31 -24.71
N PHE A 186 -6.82 -16.46 -23.90
CA PHE A 186 -5.73 -15.60 -24.33
C PHE A 186 -4.56 -16.39 -24.93
N THR A 187 -4.17 -17.50 -24.28
CA THR A 187 -3.06 -18.34 -24.75
C THR A 187 -3.38 -18.99 -26.10
N LYS A 188 -4.58 -19.53 -26.27
CA LYS A 188 -5.04 -20.14 -27.54
C LYS A 188 -5.17 -19.11 -28.66
N ASP A 189 -5.66 -17.91 -28.35
CA ASP A 189 -5.74 -16.81 -29.33
C ASP A 189 -4.34 -16.34 -29.75
N LEU A 190 -3.38 -16.23 -28.80
CA LEU A 190 -1.99 -15.95 -29.10
C LEU A 190 -1.33 -17.03 -30.00
N ILE A 191 -1.64 -18.32 -29.77
CA ILE A 191 -1.15 -19.42 -30.59
C ILE A 191 -1.67 -19.27 -32.02
N LYS A 192 -2.96 -18.97 -32.18
CA LYS A 192 -3.62 -18.83 -33.47
C LYS A 192 -3.23 -17.55 -34.20
N ASN A 193 -3.08 -16.46 -33.50
CA ASN A 193 -2.88 -15.09 -34.01
C ASN A 193 -1.68 -14.43 -33.36
N PRO A 194 -0.44 -14.87 -33.63
CA PRO A 194 0.75 -14.37 -32.93
C PRO A 194 1.02 -12.86 -33.11
N ASP A 195 0.53 -12.28 -34.22
CA ASP A 195 0.72 -10.85 -34.54
C ASP A 195 -0.38 -9.93 -33.98
N LYS A 196 -1.41 -10.49 -33.35
CA LYS A 196 -2.50 -9.73 -32.74
C LYS A 196 -2.00 -8.80 -31.65
N SER A 197 -2.53 -7.57 -31.58
CA SER A 197 -2.12 -6.58 -30.60
C SER A 197 -2.39 -7.06 -29.16
N VAL A 198 -1.60 -6.57 -28.19
CA VAL A 198 -1.80 -6.85 -26.75
C VAL A 198 -3.21 -6.44 -26.33
N SER A 199 -3.66 -5.27 -26.77
CA SER A 199 -4.97 -4.71 -26.41
C SER A 199 -6.12 -5.56 -26.92
N ASP A 200 -6.01 -6.08 -28.14
CA ASP A 200 -7.05 -6.94 -28.71
C ASP A 200 -7.06 -8.32 -28.05
N LEU A 201 -5.87 -8.91 -27.82
CA LEU A 201 -5.76 -10.18 -27.08
C LEU A 201 -6.39 -10.09 -25.68
N VAL A 202 -6.11 -9.01 -24.95
CA VAL A 202 -6.66 -8.79 -23.59
C VAL A 202 -8.17 -8.59 -23.64
N ARG A 203 -8.66 -7.78 -24.58
CA ARG A 203 -10.09 -7.45 -24.69
C ARG A 203 -10.94 -8.65 -25.12
N ASP A 204 -10.52 -9.33 -26.18
CA ASP A 204 -11.30 -10.40 -26.78
C ASP A 204 -11.38 -11.65 -25.89
N ASN A 205 -10.41 -11.82 -25.01
CA ASN A 205 -10.36 -12.93 -24.05
C ASN A 205 -10.71 -12.51 -22.61
N GLU A 206 -11.13 -11.26 -22.41
CA GLU A 206 -11.44 -10.71 -21.08
C GLU A 206 -10.35 -11.07 -20.04
N LEU A 207 -9.07 -10.89 -20.41
CA LEU A 207 -7.96 -11.17 -19.51
C LEU A 207 -7.92 -10.08 -18.42
N TYR A 208 -8.85 -10.15 -17.49
CA TYR A 208 -8.98 -9.24 -16.37
C TYR A 208 -8.71 -9.96 -15.05
N PRO A 209 -8.29 -9.21 -13.99
CA PRO A 209 -8.08 -9.81 -12.67
C PRO A 209 -9.34 -10.53 -12.20
N SER A 210 -9.14 -11.73 -11.67
CA SER A 210 -10.23 -12.57 -11.15
C SER A 210 -9.79 -13.18 -9.82
N PHE A 211 -10.54 -12.90 -8.77
CA PHE A 211 -10.23 -13.32 -7.42
C PHE A 211 -11.14 -14.47 -6.97
N PRO A 212 -10.65 -15.41 -6.14
CA PRO A 212 -11.42 -16.58 -5.72
C PRO A 212 -12.77 -16.26 -5.10
N TYR A 213 -12.80 -15.24 -4.22
CA TYR A 213 -14.01 -14.81 -3.51
C TYR A 213 -14.57 -13.49 -4.02
N GLY A 214 -14.45 -13.25 -5.34
CA GLY A 214 -15.10 -12.12 -5.98
C GLY A 214 -14.39 -10.78 -5.76
N GLY A 215 -15.17 -9.74 -5.52
CA GLY A 215 -14.72 -8.35 -5.42
C GLY A 215 -15.01 -7.54 -6.67
N LEU A 216 -14.83 -6.25 -6.58
CA LEU A 216 -15.14 -5.29 -7.64
C LEU A 216 -13.85 -4.67 -8.19
N VAL A 217 -13.57 -4.85 -9.48
CA VAL A 217 -12.36 -4.40 -10.17
C VAL A 217 -12.65 -3.21 -11.08
N ASP A 218 -11.84 -2.17 -10.99
CA ASP A 218 -11.92 -1.01 -11.88
C ASP A 218 -11.36 -1.35 -13.27
N LYS A 219 -12.26 -1.35 -14.26
CA LYS A 219 -11.88 -1.60 -15.66
C LYS A 219 -11.45 -0.35 -16.43
N HIS A 220 -11.45 0.82 -15.78
CA HIS A 220 -10.99 2.05 -16.43
C HIS A 220 -9.55 1.91 -16.91
N ARG A 221 -9.35 2.05 -18.23
CA ARG A 221 -8.06 1.88 -18.92
C ARG A 221 -7.35 0.55 -18.61
N LEU A 222 -8.10 -0.48 -18.18
CA LEU A 222 -7.52 -1.75 -17.75
C LEU A 222 -6.74 -2.44 -18.89
N VAL A 223 -7.28 -2.44 -20.10
CA VAL A 223 -6.64 -3.03 -21.30
C VAL A 223 -5.28 -2.40 -21.58
N GLU A 224 -5.16 -1.07 -21.44
CA GLU A 224 -3.90 -0.35 -21.65
C GLU A 224 -2.85 -0.73 -20.60
N LYS A 225 -3.27 -1.00 -19.36
CA LYS A 225 -2.38 -1.37 -18.25
C LYS A 225 -1.60 -2.67 -18.53
N TYR A 226 -2.16 -3.58 -19.30
CA TYR A 226 -1.47 -4.82 -19.71
C TYR A 226 -0.40 -4.62 -20.81
N SER A 227 -0.33 -3.42 -21.37
CA SER A 227 0.73 -2.98 -22.30
C SER A 227 1.83 -2.19 -21.61
N MET A 228 1.92 -2.26 -20.28
CA MET A 228 2.90 -1.54 -19.45
C MET A 228 3.63 -2.50 -18.52
N ASN A 229 4.93 -2.26 -18.29
CA ASN A 229 5.70 -2.99 -17.26
C ASN A 229 5.13 -2.78 -15.85
N LYS A 230 4.78 -1.51 -15.53
CA LYS A 230 4.26 -1.14 -14.20
C LYS A 230 2.91 -0.42 -14.33
N SER A 231 1.94 -0.91 -13.60
CA SER A 231 0.62 -0.28 -13.51
C SER A 231 -0.05 -0.64 -12.18
N THR A 232 -1.20 -0.01 -11.90
CA THR A 232 -1.98 -0.26 -10.69
C THR A 232 -3.45 -0.40 -11.04
N ILE A 233 -4.09 -1.39 -10.44
CA ILE A 233 -5.51 -1.70 -10.64
C ILE A 233 -6.23 -1.48 -9.31
N LYS A 234 -7.31 -0.71 -9.32
CA LYS A 234 -8.12 -0.48 -8.13
C LYS A 234 -9.15 -1.59 -7.95
N THR A 235 -9.35 -1.99 -6.69
CA THR A 235 -10.36 -2.98 -6.30
C THR A 235 -11.17 -2.45 -5.12
N LYS A 236 -12.43 -2.87 -5.04
CA LYS A 236 -13.37 -2.49 -3.97
C LYS A 236 -14.08 -3.73 -3.44
N ALA A 237 -14.53 -3.64 -2.19
CA ALA A 237 -15.45 -4.61 -1.60
C ALA A 237 -16.83 -4.54 -2.29
N VAL A 238 -17.57 -5.66 -2.25
CA VAL A 238 -18.97 -5.73 -2.67
C VAL A 238 -19.85 -5.79 -1.42
N TYR A 239 -20.88 -4.99 -1.40
CA TYR A 239 -21.84 -4.88 -0.29
C TYR A 239 -23.23 -4.62 -0.83
N HIS A 240 -24.22 -4.79 0.03
CA HIS A 240 -25.58 -4.34 -0.18
C HIS A 240 -26.14 -3.73 1.10
N ILE A 241 -27.15 -2.87 0.93
CA ILE A 241 -27.88 -2.27 2.04
C ILE A 241 -29.11 -3.14 2.31
N ASP A 242 -29.27 -3.55 3.56
CA ASP A 242 -30.42 -4.29 4.06
C ASP A 242 -31.17 -3.43 5.09
N THR A 243 -32.38 -3.04 4.73
CA THR A 243 -33.29 -2.23 5.57
C THR A 243 -34.51 -3.02 6.08
N ASP A 244 -34.56 -4.32 5.79
CA ASP A 244 -35.70 -5.18 6.16
C ASP A 244 -35.67 -5.59 7.63
N ASP A 245 -34.49 -5.50 8.28
CA ASP A 245 -34.38 -5.71 9.73
C ASP A 245 -35.23 -4.68 10.49
N LYS A 246 -35.91 -5.13 11.58
CA LYS A 246 -36.81 -4.26 12.33
C LYS A 246 -36.10 -3.26 13.24
N GLU A 247 -34.88 -3.57 13.69
CA GLU A 247 -34.15 -2.79 14.69
C GLU A 247 -33.07 -1.92 14.05
N TYR A 248 -32.48 -2.38 12.94
CA TYR A 248 -31.33 -1.76 12.35
C TYR A 248 -31.45 -1.59 10.82
N ASP A 249 -30.76 -0.60 10.29
CA ASP A 249 -30.39 -0.53 8.87
C ASP A 249 -28.97 -1.06 8.74
N ASN A 250 -28.76 -2.06 7.88
CA ASN A 250 -27.49 -2.78 7.80
C ASN A 250 -26.76 -2.51 6.48
N ILE A 251 -25.44 -2.43 6.52
CA ILE A 251 -24.58 -2.63 5.36
C ILE A 251 -23.93 -4.01 5.51
N VAL A 252 -24.25 -4.90 4.58
CA VAL A 252 -23.75 -6.28 4.55
C VAL A 252 -22.67 -6.38 3.46
N ILE A 253 -21.44 -6.64 3.87
CA ILE A 253 -20.28 -6.73 2.99
C ILE A 253 -20.00 -8.22 2.78
N THR A 254 -19.99 -8.67 1.52
CA THR A 254 -19.91 -10.09 1.16
C THR A 254 -18.68 -10.48 0.35
N GLU A 255 -18.05 -9.52 -0.32
CA GLU A 255 -16.83 -9.76 -1.09
C GLU A 255 -15.79 -8.67 -0.78
N PHE A 256 -14.53 -9.04 -0.74
CA PHE A 256 -13.45 -8.14 -0.27
C PHE A 256 -12.29 -8.11 -1.26
N PRO A 257 -11.49 -7.03 -1.29
CA PRO A 257 -10.22 -7.03 -1.99
C PRO A 257 -9.33 -8.19 -1.54
N LYS A 258 -8.49 -8.67 -2.44
CA LYS A 258 -7.56 -9.78 -2.19
C LYS A 258 -6.72 -9.55 -0.93
N ASP A 259 -6.40 -10.65 -0.24
CA ASP A 259 -5.56 -10.70 0.97
C ASP A 259 -6.07 -9.84 2.15
N THR A 260 -7.36 -9.45 2.13
CA THR A 260 -7.98 -8.69 3.21
C THR A 260 -8.30 -9.59 4.40
N LYS A 261 -7.86 -9.20 5.60
CA LYS A 261 -8.19 -9.85 6.86
C LYS A 261 -9.46 -9.24 7.45
N LEU A 262 -10.53 -10.01 7.54
CA LEU A 262 -11.87 -9.51 7.88
C LEU A 262 -11.94 -8.93 9.30
N ASN A 263 -11.32 -9.57 10.28
CA ASN A 263 -11.25 -9.04 11.64
C ASN A 263 -10.54 -7.67 11.70
N SER A 264 -9.52 -7.46 10.88
CA SER A 264 -8.85 -6.16 10.78
C SER A 264 -9.76 -5.06 10.23
N ILE A 265 -10.71 -5.40 9.32
CA ILE A 265 -11.73 -4.43 8.85
C ILE A 265 -12.67 -4.07 9.99
N VAL A 266 -13.16 -5.08 10.73
CA VAL A 266 -14.03 -4.85 11.90
C VAL A 266 -13.36 -3.92 12.91
N ASP A 267 -12.09 -4.16 13.23
CA ASP A 267 -11.33 -3.33 14.17
C ASP A 267 -11.18 -1.90 13.64
N LYS A 268 -10.83 -1.73 12.36
CA LYS A 268 -10.70 -0.40 11.75
C LYS A 268 -12.02 0.38 11.69
N ILE A 269 -13.16 -0.31 11.44
CA ILE A 269 -14.48 0.34 11.49
C ILE A 269 -14.75 0.80 12.93
N LYS A 270 -14.48 -0.04 13.94
CA LYS A 270 -14.64 0.30 15.36
C LYS A 270 -13.75 1.47 15.79
N GLU A 271 -12.49 1.49 15.37
CA GLU A 271 -11.57 2.61 15.62
C GLU A 271 -12.04 3.94 14.99
N ASN A 272 -12.77 3.85 13.87
CA ASN A 272 -13.29 5.00 13.14
C ASN A 272 -14.78 5.27 13.41
N GLN A 273 -15.36 4.71 14.48
CA GLN A 273 -16.79 4.87 14.80
C GLN A 273 -17.24 6.33 14.84
N SER A 274 -16.39 7.25 15.28
CA SER A 274 -16.70 8.69 15.34
C SER A 274 -16.99 9.34 13.99
N LYS A 275 -16.60 8.70 12.89
CA LYS A 275 -16.87 9.16 11.52
C LYS A 275 -18.26 8.74 11.02
N PHE A 276 -18.88 7.77 11.69
CA PHE A 276 -20.19 7.24 11.31
C PHE A 276 -21.28 7.82 12.20
N THR A 277 -22.30 8.42 11.60
CA THR A 277 -23.50 8.79 12.32
C THR A 277 -24.38 7.55 12.47
N GLY A 278 -24.80 7.26 13.69
CA GLY A 278 -25.81 6.21 13.98
C GLY A 278 -25.30 4.77 14.02
N ILE A 279 -23.99 4.52 13.90
CA ILE A 279 -23.44 3.15 14.01
C ILE A 279 -23.76 2.54 15.38
N LYS A 280 -24.20 1.29 15.40
CA LYS A 280 -24.57 0.53 16.59
C LYS A 280 -23.64 -0.65 16.82
N GLU A 281 -23.43 -1.47 15.81
CA GLU A 281 -22.68 -2.69 15.93
C GLU A 281 -21.88 -3.01 14.64
N VAL A 282 -20.75 -3.70 14.79
CA VAL A 282 -19.96 -4.24 13.69
C VAL A 282 -19.58 -5.66 14.04
N MET A 283 -20.01 -6.61 13.22
CA MET A 283 -19.78 -8.04 13.43
C MET A 283 -19.16 -8.71 12.21
N ASN A 284 -18.19 -9.58 12.46
CA ASN A 284 -17.76 -10.58 11.48
C ASN A 284 -18.70 -11.80 11.62
N ARG A 285 -19.52 -12.04 10.59
CA ARG A 285 -20.45 -13.18 10.50
C ARG A 285 -20.01 -14.19 9.43
N THR A 286 -18.72 -14.25 9.17
CA THR A 286 -18.15 -15.23 8.22
C THR A 286 -18.41 -16.64 8.70
N GLU A 287 -19.11 -17.44 7.90
CA GLU A 287 -19.39 -18.85 8.15
C GLU A 287 -18.70 -19.70 7.07
N GLN A 288 -17.86 -20.65 7.48
CA GLN A 288 -17.08 -21.48 6.58
C GLN A 288 -16.37 -20.64 5.50
N ASP A 289 -16.74 -20.83 4.22
CA ASP A 289 -16.17 -20.15 3.07
C ASP A 289 -17.01 -18.96 2.58
N LYS A 290 -17.91 -18.43 3.43
CA LYS A 290 -18.79 -17.31 3.09
C LYS A 290 -18.39 -16.08 3.88
N PRO A 291 -17.51 -15.24 3.35
CA PRO A 291 -17.10 -14.02 4.03
C PRO A 291 -18.28 -13.07 4.20
N MET A 292 -18.49 -12.57 5.41
CA MET A 292 -19.56 -11.63 5.71
C MET A 292 -19.20 -10.72 6.89
N ILE A 293 -19.22 -9.40 6.65
CA ILE A 293 -19.20 -8.40 7.72
C ILE A 293 -20.51 -7.63 7.68
N VAL A 294 -21.18 -7.51 8.84
CA VAL A 294 -22.39 -6.73 9.00
C VAL A 294 -22.09 -5.49 9.84
N VAL A 295 -22.43 -4.32 9.30
CA VAL A 295 -22.33 -3.03 9.98
C VAL A 295 -23.76 -2.51 10.18
N SER A 296 -24.22 -2.46 11.44
CA SER A 296 -25.58 -2.10 11.83
C SER A 296 -25.67 -0.65 12.28
N PHE A 297 -26.65 0.07 11.78
CA PHE A 297 -26.93 1.48 12.06
C PHE A 297 -28.33 1.64 12.69
N ALA A 298 -28.53 2.74 13.42
CA ALA A 298 -29.88 3.11 13.91
C ALA A 298 -30.81 3.31 12.71
N LYS A 299 -32.08 2.92 12.88
CA LYS A 299 -33.12 3.17 11.85
C LYS A 299 -33.20 4.64 11.46
N GLY A 300 -33.31 4.89 10.16
CA GLY A 300 -33.35 6.24 9.58
C GLY A 300 -32.00 6.92 9.42
N THR A 301 -30.91 6.20 9.62
CA THR A 301 -29.57 6.70 9.31
C THR A 301 -29.43 6.95 7.80
N ASN A 302 -28.74 8.04 7.41
CA ASN A 302 -28.42 8.26 6.01
C ASN A 302 -27.43 7.19 5.51
N MET A 303 -27.98 6.13 4.90
CA MET A 303 -27.20 4.98 4.47
C MET A 303 -26.23 5.31 3.32
N GLN A 304 -26.52 6.29 2.47
CA GLN A 304 -25.60 6.73 1.41
C GLN A 304 -24.35 7.37 2.00
N LEU A 305 -24.52 8.17 3.06
CA LEU A 305 -23.36 8.73 3.78
C LEU A 305 -22.58 7.64 4.49
N ALA A 306 -23.25 6.71 5.18
CA ALA A 306 -22.61 5.59 5.88
C ALA A 306 -21.78 4.72 4.93
N GLU A 307 -22.35 4.39 3.76
CA GLU A 307 -21.69 3.68 2.66
C GLU A 307 -20.36 4.35 2.24
N ARG A 308 -20.40 5.63 2.00
CA ARG A 308 -19.24 6.39 1.54
C ARG A 308 -18.15 6.47 2.60
N VAL A 309 -18.50 6.73 3.85
CA VAL A 309 -17.56 6.68 4.97
C VAL A 309 -16.94 5.28 5.08
N LEU A 310 -17.75 4.22 4.92
CA LEU A 310 -17.28 2.84 4.92
C LEU A 310 -16.24 2.59 3.85
N MET A 311 -16.44 3.10 2.62
CA MET A 311 -15.49 2.92 1.51
C MET A 311 -14.16 3.65 1.73
N THR A 312 -14.05 4.57 2.69
CA THR A 312 -12.76 5.18 3.10
C THR A 312 -11.96 4.31 4.05
N ILE A 313 -12.56 3.27 4.62
CA ILE A 313 -11.88 2.38 5.57
C ILE A 313 -10.84 1.52 4.82
N PRO A 314 -9.58 1.46 5.29
CA PRO A 314 -8.57 0.62 4.67
C PRO A 314 -8.94 -0.86 4.68
N GLY A 315 -8.96 -1.48 3.51
CA GLY A 315 -9.43 -2.86 3.28
C GLY A 315 -10.78 -2.94 2.56
N MET A 316 -11.58 -1.86 2.57
CA MET A 316 -12.77 -1.74 1.70
C MET A 316 -12.39 -1.42 0.27
N THR A 317 -11.30 -0.73 0.09
CA THR A 317 -10.65 -0.47 -1.20
C THR A 317 -9.19 -0.89 -1.14
N ALA A 318 -8.65 -1.38 -2.25
CA ALA A 318 -7.25 -1.72 -2.38
C ALA A 318 -6.70 -1.33 -3.75
N SER A 319 -5.37 -1.31 -3.86
CA SER A 319 -4.65 -1.08 -5.10
C SER A 319 -3.76 -2.28 -5.37
N GLU A 320 -4.09 -3.05 -6.41
CA GLU A 320 -3.30 -4.18 -6.87
C GLU A 320 -2.22 -3.69 -7.83
N SER A 321 -0.97 -3.91 -7.46
CA SER A 321 0.15 -3.57 -8.35
C SER A 321 0.30 -4.64 -9.42
N MET A 322 0.60 -4.23 -10.65
CA MET A 322 1.04 -5.10 -11.73
C MET A 322 2.45 -4.65 -12.13
N ILE A 323 3.43 -5.52 -11.91
CA ILE A 323 4.85 -5.29 -12.19
C ILE A 323 5.39 -6.54 -12.84
N LEU A 324 5.71 -6.45 -14.14
CA LEU A 324 6.03 -7.59 -14.99
C LEU A 324 7.55 -7.87 -15.01
N ASN A 325 8.11 -8.16 -13.84
CA ASN A 325 9.52 -8.51 -13.67
C ASN A 325 9.62 -9.97 -13.22
N PHE A 326 10.21 -10.84 -14.02
CA PHE A 326 10.26 -12.28 -13.77
C PHE A 326 11.63 -12.87 -14.07
N MET A 327 11.93 -14.01 -13.47
CA MET A 327 13.14 -14.79 -13.79
C MET A 327 12.94 -15.57 -15.10
N LYS A 328 13.91 -15.46 -16.01
CA LYS A 328 14.03 -16.24 -17.25
C LYS A 328 15.48 -16.69 -17.43
N ASP A 329 15.72 -18.00 -17.52
CA ASP A 329 17.07 -18.56 -17.73
C ASP A 329 18.12 -17.98 -16.78
N ASP A 330 17.81 -17.99 -15.48
CA ASP A 330 18.64 -17.48 -14.38
C ASP A 330 18.92 -15.95 -14.44
N LYS A 331 18.17 -15.20 -15.26
CA LYS A 331 18.26 -13.74 -15.39
C LYS A 331 16.95 -13.06 -15.07
N LEU A 332 17.03 -11.88 -14.45
CA LEU A 332 15.88 -11.00 -14.27
C LEU A 332 15.52 -10.31 -15.60
N VAL A 333 14.27 -10.44 -16.01
CA VAL A 333 13.73 -9.81 -17.22
C VAL A 333 12.57 -8.89 -16.86
N GLU A 334 12.63 -7.66 -17.35
CA GLU A 334 11.55 -6.68 -17.27
C GLU A 334 10.73 -6.74 -18.57
N TYR A 335 9.50 -7.21 -18.48
CA TYR A 335 8.61 -7.33 -19.63
C TYR A 335 7.81 -6.04 -19.83
N ASN A 336 7.68 -5.59 -21.07
CA ASN A 336 6.93 -4.39 -21.40
C ASN A 336 5.42 -4.62 -21.47
N ASN A 337 4.98 -5.87 -21.63
CA ASN A 337 3.57 -6.24 -21.76
C ASN A 337 3.33 -7.71 -21.38
N ILE A 338 2.07 -8.07 -21.19
CA ILE A 338 1.67 -9.41 -20.78
C ILE A 338 1.77 -10.45 -21.89
N LYS A 339 1.68 -10.06 -23.18
CA LYS A 339 1.82 -10.96 -24.33
C LYS A 339 3.20 -11.61 -24.37
N ASP A 340 4.25 -10.84 -24.13
CA ASP A 340 5.63 -11.34 -24.14
C ASP A 340 5.87 -12.33 -22.98
N VAL A 341 5.24 -12.11 -21.83
CA VAL A 341 5.27 -13.06 -20.69
C VAL A 341 4.69 -14.41 -21.09
N VAL A 342 3.51 -14.41 -21.74
CA VAL A 342 2.86 -15.66 -22.19
C VAL A 342 3.59 -16.29 -23.36
N ALA A 343 4.19 -15.49 -24.25
CA ALA A 343 4.99 -15.98 -25.37
C ALA A 343 6.24 -16.74 -24.89
N ASP A 344 6.92 -16.26 -23.86
CA ASP A 344 8.07 -16.94 -23.25
C ASP A 344 7.67 -18.25 -22.57
N TRP A 345 6.53 -18.27 -21.86
CA TRP A 345 5.97 -19.50 -21.33
C TRP A 345 5.62 -20.49 -22.48
N LEU A 346 5.00 -20.01 -23.56
CA LEU A 346 4.64 -20.86 -24.71
C LEU A 346 5.90 -21.48 -25.35
N GLN A 347 6.95 -20.70 -25.54
CA GLN A 347 8.21 -21.22 -26.07
C GLN A 347 8.85 -22.24 -25.12
N PHE A 348 8.79 -21.99 -23.81
CA PHE A 348 9.20 -22.97 -22.80
C PHE A 348 8.37 -24.27 -22.90
N ARG A 349 7.05 -24.19 -23.03
CA ARG A 349 6.21 -25.38 -23.15
C ARG A 349 6.51 -26.19 -24.42
N ILE A 350 6.73 -25.54 -25.56
CA ILE A 350 7.18 -26.17 -26.79
C ILE A 350 8.48 -26.95 -26.55
N ASN A 351 9.44 -26.32 -25.85
CA ASN A 351 10.74 -26.93 -25.55
C ASN A 351 10.62 -28.12 -24.60
N THR A 352 9.75 -28.07 -23.60
CA THR A 352 9.50 -29.19 -22.66
C THR A 352 8.91 -30.39 -23.40
N ILE A 353 7.93 -30.18 -24.30
CA ILE A 353 7.36 -31.24 -25.14
C ILE A 353 8.45 -31.84 -26.03
N LYS A 354 9.26 -31.02 -26.70
CA LYS A 354 10.36 -31.50 -27.56
C LYS A 354 11.35 -32.38 -26.78
N LYS A 355 11.79 -31.93 -25.60
CA LYS A 355 12.72 -32.69 -24.73
C LYS A 355 12.11 -34.01 -24.29
N SER A 356 10.85 -34.02 -23.84
CA SER A 356 10.12 -35.24 -23.47
C SER A 356 10.08 -36.24 -24.62
N LYS A 357 9.71 -35.79 -25.83
CA LYS A 357 9.68 -36.62 -27.02
C LYS A 357 11.06 -37.13 -27.42
N MET A 358 12.09 -36.28 -27.38
CA MET A 358 13.48 -36.69 -27.65
C MET A 358 13.97 -37.74 -26.63
N SER A 359 13.65 -37.58 -25.35
CA SER A 359 13.95 -38.59 -24.34
C SER A 359 13.23 -39.91 -24.60
N LYS A 360 11.94 -39.87 -25.07
CA LYS A 360 11.20 -41.05 -25.46
C LYS A 360 11.86 -41.75 -26.67
N ILE A 361 12.24 -40.99 -27.70
CA ILE A 361 12.96 -41.51 -28.87
C ILE A 361 14.27 -42.18 -28.44
N ALA A 362 15.07 -41.54 -27.60
CA ALA A 362 16.33 -42.10 -27.13
C ALA A 362 16.15 -43.45 -26.39
N ARG A 363 15.10 -43.57 -25.56
CA ARG A 363 14.75 -44.83 -24.87
C ARG A 363 14.30 -45.90 -25.88
N LEU A 364 13.50 -45.53 -26.87
CA LEU A 364 13.08 -46.46 -27.92
C LEU A 364 14.27 -46.93 -28.77
N GLN A 365 15.18 -45.99 -29.13
CA GLN A 365 16.41 -46.33 -29.86
C GLN A 365 17.32 -47.24 -29.07
N ALA A 366 17.46 -47.04 -27.77
CA ALA A 366 18.20 -47.94 -26.90
C ALA A 366 17.59 -49.34 -26.86
N ARG A 367 16.25 -49.43 -26.82
CA ARG A 367 15.56 -50.73 -26.90
C ARG A 367 15.73 -51.40 -28.26
N VAL A 368 15.61 -50.64 -29.36
CA VAL A 368 15.85 -51.14 -30.74
C VAL A 368 17.24 -51.74 -30.89
N ARG A 369 18.28 -51.05 -30.36
CA ARG A 369 19.68 -51.56 -30.37
C ARG A 369 19.77 -52.94 -29.67
N ILE A 370 19.06 -53.13 -28.56
CA ILE A 370 19.03 -54.40 -27.85
C ILE A 370 18.28 -55.46 -28.73
N LEU A 371 17.15 -55.10 -29.33
CA LEU A 371 16.39 -55.97 -30.20
C LEU A 371 17.17 -56.34 -31.49
N ASP A 372 17.91 -55.40 -32.09
CA ASP A 372 18.82 -55.71 -33.18
C ASP A 372 19.81 -56.85 -32.83
N ALA A 373 20.42 -56.77 -31.69
CA ALA A 373 21.31 -57.83 -31.19
C ALA A 373 20.60 -59.17 -30.95
N LEU A 374 19.39 -59.12 -30.36
CA LEU A 374 18.58 -60.33 -30.13
C LEU A 374 18.14 -60.98 -31.47
N THR A 375 17.71 -60.18 -32.43
CA THR A 375 17.32 -60.70 -33.76
C THR A 375 18.51 -61.37 -34.47
N VAL A 376 19.71 -60.79 -34.32
CA VAL A 376 20.92 -61.41 -34.89
C VAL A 376 21.28 -62.69 -34.17
N CYS A 377 21.30 -62.72 -32.82
CA CYS A 377 21.67 -63.89 -32.02
C CYS A 377 20.68 -65.06 -32.17
N PHE A 378 19.40 -64.74 -32.29
CA PHE A 378 18.34 -65.74 -32.31
C PHE A 378 17.80 -66.04 -33.72
N SER A 379 18.48 -65.51 -34.78
CA SER A 379 18.24 -65.92 -36.19
C SER A 379 18.55 -67.42 -36.37
N GLU A 380 17.88 -68.06 -37.35
CA GLU A 380 18.13 -69.45 -37.64
C GLU A 380 19.60 -69.76 -37.88
N GLN A 381 20.35 -68.84 -38.46
CA GLN A 381 21.77 -69.00 -38.79
C GLN A 381 22.71 -68.89 -37.59
N ASN A 382 22.35 -68.06 -36.57
CA ASN A 382 23.27 -67.77 -35.48
C ASN A 382 22.88 -68.38 -34.14
N PHE A 383 21.65 -68.94 -34.03
CA PHE A 383 21.11 -69.44 -32.78
C PHE A 383 22.02 -70.44 -32.08
N ASP A 384 22.37 -71.55 -32.78
CA ASP A 384 23.18 -72.63 -32.19
C ASP A 384 24.60 -72.08 -31.82
N LYS A 385 25.17 -71.25 -32.66
CA LYS A 385 26.45 -70.60 -32.41
C LYS A 385 26.48 -69.71 -31.17
N THR A 386 25.41 -68.91 -31.00
CA THR A 386 25.28 -68.04 -29.83
C THR A 386 25.11 -68.83 -28.53
N ILE A 387 24.32 -69.90 -28.56
CA ILE A 387 24.12 -70.78 -27.41
C ILE A 387 25.44 -71.53 -27.06
N ASP A 388 26.19 -71.99 -28.05
CA ASP A 388 27.47 -72.63 -27.81
C ASP A 388 28.51 -71.65 -27.21
N MET A 389 28.56 -70.39 -27.62
CA MET A 389 29.44 -69.38 -26.99
C MET A 389 29.06 -69.11 -25.55
N ILE A 390 27.77 -69.04 -25.21
CA ILE A 390 27.25 -68.85 -23.86
C ILE A 390 27.57 -70.09 -22.99
N LYS A 391 27.32 -71.29 -23.54
CA LYS A 391 27.48 -72.59 -22.87
C LYS A 391 28.92 -72.94 -22.60
N ASN A 392 29.81 -72.65 -23.53
CA ASN A 392 31.25 -73.00 -23.46
C ASN A 392 32.11 -71.90 -22.79
N GLY A 393 31.57 -70.75 -22.47
CA GLY A 393 32.24 -69.66 -21.78
C GLY A 393 32.63 -70.01 -20.36
N THR A 394 33.90 -69.81 -20.00
CA THR A 394 34.43 -70.12 -18.68
C THR A 394 34.14 -69.05 -17.61
N SER A 395 33.77 -67.84 -18.03
CA SER A 395 33.43 -66.73 -17.16
C SER A 395 32.49 -65.72 -17.88
N LYS A 396 31.74 -64.90 -17.15
CA LYS A 396 30.94 -63.81 -17.72
C LYS A 396 31.78 -62.96 -18.68
N GLN A 397 33.05 -62.70 -18.35
CA GLN A 397 33.96 -61.89 -19.16
C GLN A 397 34.35 -62.59 -20.47
N SER A 398 34.63 -63.90 -20.44
CA SER A 398 34.98 -64.65 -21.66
C SER A 398 33.78 -64.75 -22.66
N ILE A 399 32.57 -64.81 -22.13
CA ILE A 399 31.33 -64.79 -22.93
C ILE A 399 31.19 -63.38 -23.60
N LYS A 400 31.44 -62.34 -22.83
CA LYS A 400 31.38 -60.94 -23.37
C LYS A 400 32.35 -60.78 -24.53
N GLU A 401 33.62 -61.15 -24.32
CA GLU A 401 34.66 -61.06 -25.37
C GLU A 401 34.33 -61.85 -26.63
N ALA A 402 33.71 -63.04 -26.46
CA ALA A 402 33.30 -63.89 -27.55
C ALA A 402 32.16 -63.26 -28.39
N LEU A 403 31.13 -62.72 -27.69
CA LEU A 403 29.98 -62.06 -28.35
C LEU A 403 30.37 -60.73 -29.03
N GLU A 404 31.25 -59.95 -28.36
CA GLU A 404 31.79 -58.72 -28.93
C GLU A 404 32.61 -58.98 -30.21
N LYS A 405 33.51 -59.95 -30.13
CA LYS A 405 34.38 -60.31 -31.28
C LYS A 405 33.57 -60.86 -32.46
N GLU A 406 32.55 -61.66 -32.21
CA GLU A 406 31.74 -62.28 -33.27
C GLU A 406 30.77 -61.30 -33.92
N TYR A 407 30.02 -60.50 -33.09
CA TYR A 407 28.90 -59.72 -33.56
C TYR A 407 29.12 -58.20 -33.47
N ASN A 408 30.25 -57.78 -32.89
CA ASN A 408 30.57 -56.35 -32.71
C ASN A 408 29.47 -55.59 -31.88
N PHE A 409 28.89 -56.25 -30.89
CA PHE A 409 27.89 -55.69 -29.98
C PHE A 409 28.51 -54.79 -28.94
N ASP A 410 27.77 -53.78 -28.49
CA ASP A 410 28.12 -52.97 -27.34
C ASP A 410 27.85 -53.67 -26.00
N ASN A 411 28.46 -53.15 -24.90
CA ASN A 411 28.33 -53.74 -23.58
C ASN A 411 26.86 -53.91 -23.13
N ASN A 412 25.95 -52.97 -23.45
CA ASN A 412 24.55 -53.02 -23.03
C ASN A 412 23.81 -54.16 -23.78
N GLN A 413 24.11 -54.37 -25.05
CA GLN A 413 23.55 -55.47 -25.86
C GLN A 413 24.00 -56.80 -25.30
N ILE A 414 25.29 -56.95 -25.04
CA ILE A 414 25.89 -58.16 -24.49
C ILE A 414 25.39 -58.48 -23.08
N ASP A 415 25.36 -57.49 -22.23
CA ASP A 415 24.88 -57.67 -20.83
C ASP A 415 23.37 -58.14 -20.86
N TYR A 416 22.56 -57.56 -21.72
CA TYR A 416 21.15 -57.96 -21.84
C TYR A 416 21.01 -59.39 -22.31
N ILE A 417 21.84 -59.87 -23.28
CA ILE A 417 21.82 -61.24 -23.79
C ILE A 417 22.25 -62.22 -22.70
N ILE A 418 23.32 -61.92 -21.94
CA ILE A 418 23.84 -62.79 -20.89
C ILE A 418 22.82 -62.87 -19.70
N GLU A 419 22.14 -61.81 -19.37
CA GLU A 419 21.19 -61.76 -18.27
C GLU A 419 19.77 -62.24 -18.64
N MET A 420 19.59 -62.68 -19.89
CA MET A 420 18.30 -63.17 -20.37
C MET A 420 17.91 -64.49 -19.66
N LYS A 421 16.63 -64.59 -19.31
CA LYS A 421 16.10 -65.79 -18.69
C LYS A 421 16.06 -66.93 -19.67
N LEU A 422 16.47 -68.14 -19.27
CA LEU A 422 16.57 -69.34 -20.11
C LEU A 422 15.30 -69.67 -20.87
N TYR A 423 14.12 -69.46 -20.33
CA TYR A 423 12.87 -69.78 -21.02
C TYR A 423 12.56 -68.85 -22.22
N ASN A 424 13.18 -67.66 -22.27
CA ASN A 424 13.09 -66.75 -23.41
C ASN A 424 14.08 -67.11 -24.54
N ILE A 425 14.91 -68.13 -24.35
CA ILE A 425 15.93 -68.56 -25.28
C ILE A 425 15.35 -69.70 -26.14
N ASN A 426 14.56 -69.38 -27.14
CA ASN A 426 14.03 -70.32 -28.12
C ASN A 426 13.88 -69.72 -29.51
N LYS A 427 13.87 -70.52 -30.56
CA LYS A 427 13.85 -70.05 -31.96
C LYS A 427 12.56 -69.31 -32.33
N LYS A 428 11.44 -69.54 -31.61
CA LYS A 428 10.17 -68.83 -31.87
C LYS A 428 10.15 -67.39 -31.36
N GLU A 429 11.06 -67.05 -30.45
CA GLU A 429 11.15 -65.70 -29.93
C GLU A 429 11.78 -64.73 -30.94
N ALA A 430 12.54 -65.19 -31.96
CA ALA A 430 13.09 -64.32 -32.99
C ALA A 430 12.02 -63.47 -33.67
N ASP A 431 10.88 -64.08 -34.02
CA ASP A 431 9.73 -63.41 -34.65
C ASP A 431 9.08 -62.42 -33.67
N VAL A 432 9.11 -62.65 -32.34
CA VAL A 432 8.57 -61.76 -31.36
C VAL A 432 9.49 -60.53 -31.22
N PHE A 433 10.81 -60.71 -31.20
CA PHE A 433 11.79 -59.64 -31.15
C PHE A 433 11.71 -58.77 -32.44
N GLU A 434 11.56 -59.37 -33.59
CA GLU A 434 11.43 -58.58 -34.86
C GLU A 434 10.12 -57.78 -34.90
N ARG A 435 9.00 -58.34 -34.43
CA ARG A 435 7.75 -57.59 -34.29
C ARG A 435 7.89 -56.43 -33.31
N GLU A 436 8.44 -56.67 -32.07
CA GLU A 436 8.69 -55.62 -31.11
C GLU A 436 9.61 -54.54 -31.68
N ARG A 437 10.66 -54.96 -32.39
CA ARG A 437 11.61 -54.05 -33.07
C ARG A 437 10.88 -53.15 -34.08
N GLN A 438 10.06 -53.70 -34.93
CA GLN A 438 9.30 -52.91 -35.92
C GLN A 438 8.32 -51.96 -35.24
N GLU A 439 7.60 -52.41 -34.21
CA GLU A 439 6.73 -51.52 -33.41
C GLU A 439 7.50 -50.34 -32.80
N LYS A 440 8.72 -50.57 -32.29
CA LYS A 440 9.56 -49.48 -31.73
C LYS A 440 10.06 -48.53 -32.83
N LEU A 441 10.45 -49.06 -34.02
CA LEU A 441 10.85 -48.26 -35.17
C LEU A 441 9.71 -47.36 -35.66
N ASP A 442 8.50 -47.94 -35.77
CA ASP A 442 7.30 -47.19 -36.19
C ASP A 442 6.97 -46.09 -35.16
N ALA A 443 7.11 -46.39 -33.84
CA ALA A 443 6.94 -45.41 -32.78
C ALA A 443 8.02 -44.28 -32.85
N ILE A 444 9.27 -44.62 -33.15
CA ILE A 444 10.34 -43.63 -33.38
C ILE A 444 10.01 -42.72 -34.55
N ALA A 445 9.60 -43.32 -35.69
CA ALA A 445 9.22 -42.57 -36.89
C ALA A 445 8.06 -41.61 -36.62
N TYR A 446 7.02 -42.07 -35.91
CA TYR A 446 5.89 -41.25 -35.51
C TYR A 446 6.31 -40.03 -34.62
N GLU A 447 7.15 -40.29 -33.57
CA GLU A 447 7.60 -39.22 -32.71
C GLU A 447 8.54 -38.22 -33.41
N MET A 448 9.38 -38.71 -34.37
CA MET A 448 10.24 -37.85 -35.18
C MET A 448 9.43 -36.97 -36.13
N GLU A 449 8.38 -37.53 -36.77
CA GLU A 449 7.48 -36.74 -37.61
C GLU A 449 6.74 -35.67 -36.80
N PHE A 450 6.24 -36.04 -35.61
CA PHE A 450 5.62 -35.10 -34.70
C PHE A 450 6.54 -33.91 -34.37
N LEU A 451 7.83 -34.17 -34.08
CA LEU A 451 8.81 -33.15 -33.75
C LEU A 451 9.15 -32.18 -34.89
N LYS A 452 9.01 -32.64 -36.15
CA LYS A 452 9.26 -31.82 -37.36
C LYS A 452 8.17 -30.78 -37.57
N ASP A 453 6.94 -31.10 -37.17
CA ASP A 453 5.77 -30.27 -37.38
C ASP A 453 5.42 -29.43 -36.16
N ARG A 454 5.73 -28.12 -36.26
CA ARG A 454 5.38 -27.16 -35.17
C ARG A 454 3.86 -27.07 -34.90
N SER A 455 3.04 -27.25 -35.96
CA SER A 455 1.57 -27.22 -35.84
C SER A 455 1.09 -28.33 -34.90
N LYS A 456 1.58 -29.56 -35.06
CA LYS A 456 1.22 -30.69 -34.20
C LYS A 456 1.57 -30.45 -32.71
N ILE A 457 2.70 -29.74 -32.46
CA ILE A 457 3.09 -29.38 -31.09
C ILE A 457 2.11 -28.35 -30.51
N LEU A 458 1.73 -27.35 -31.31
CA LEU A 458 0.77 -26.31 -30.86
C LEU A 458 -0.62 -26.90 -30.65
N ASP A 459 -1.07 -27.82 -31.52
CA ASP A 459 -2.35 -28.54 -31.37
C ASP A 459 -2.37 -29.36 -30.07
N ARG A 460 -1.25 -30.03 -29.75
CA ARG A 460 -1.11 -30.72 -28.46
C ARG A 460 -1.24 -29.76 -27.28
N ILE A 461 -0.60 -28.60 -27.33
CA ILE A 461 -0.72 -27.58 -26.27
C ILE A 461 -2.18 -27.13 -26.15
N ASN A 462 -2.86 -26.84 -27.25
CA ASN A 462 -4.28 -26.46 -27.23
C ASN A 462 -5.16 -27.55 -26.60
N ASN A 463 -4.93 -28.83 -26.92
CA ASN A 463 -5.67 -29.94 -26.32
C ASN A 463 -5.39 -30.08 -24.83
N GLU A 464 -4.11 -29.94 -24.38
CA GLU A 464 -3.75 -29.94 -22.97
C GLU A 464 -4.46 -28.81 -22.19
N LEU A 465 -4.54 -27.62 -22.78
CA LEU A 465 -5.25 -26.48 -22.19
C LEU A 465 -6.76 -26.73 -22.06
N ASP A 466 -7.37 -27.37 -23.05
CA ASP A 466 -8.79 -27.76 -23.00
C ASP A 466 -9.05 -28.86 -21.96
N GLU A 467 -8.19 -29.87 -21.90
CA GLU A 467 -8.25 -30.92 -20.88
C GLU A 467 -8.17 -30.34 -19.47
N ILE A 468 -7.25 -29.37 -19.24
CA ILE A 468 -7.10 -28.69 -17.97
C ILE A 468 -8.36 -27.88 -17.64
N LEU A 469 -8.90 -27.11 -18.60
CA LEU A 469 -10.08 -26.27 -18.37
C LEU A 469 -11.30 -27.09 -17.93
N ASN A 470 -11.41 -28.34 -18.42
CA ASN A 470 -12.53 -29.25 -18.14
C ASN A 470 -12.24 -30.19 -16.95
N ALA A 471 -11.04 -30.13 -16.35
CA ALA A 471 -10.66 -31.07 -15.31
C ALA A 471 -11.41 -30.82 -13.98
N LYS A 472 -11.79 -31.91 -13.31
CA LYS A 472 -12.50 -31.85 -12.03
C LYS A 472 -11.63 -31.37 -10.85
N TYR A 473 -10.33 -31.38 -11.02
CA TYR A 473 -9.38 -30.94 -9.96
C TYR A 473 -9.12 -29.46 -9.99
N ILE A 474 -9.66 -28.70 -10.95
CA ILE A 474 -9.60 -27.23 -10.91
C ILE A 474 -10.53 -26.72 -9.83
N GLN A 475 -9.99 -25.84 -8.99
CA GLN A 475 -10.78 -25.17 -7.98
C GLN A 475 -11.84 -24.27 -8.62
N ARG A 476 -13.08 -24.43 -8.19
CA ARG A 476 -14.21 -23.57 -8.53
C ARG A 476 -14.94 -23.24 -7.25
N ILE A 477 -14.94 -21.96 -6.86
CA ILE A 477 -15.69 -21.48 -5.72
C ILE A 477 -17.05 -21.03 -6.23
N GLU A 478 -18.09 -21.77 -5.87
CA GLU A 478 -19.45 -21.48 -6.29
C GLU A 478 -19.97 -20.19 -5.62
N GLY A 479 -20.74 -19.40 -6.38
CA GLY A 479 -21.40 -18.18 -5.87
C GLY A 479 -20.54 -16.92 -5.88
N TYR A 480 -19.25 -17.00 -6.18
CA TYR A 480 -18.36 -15.85 -6.23
C TYR A 480 -17.83 -15.63 -7.65
N GLN A 481 -17.96 -14.41 -8.13
CA GLN A 481 -17.41 -13.97 -9.41
C GLN A 481 -16.95 -12.54 -9.30
N THR A 482 -15.70 -12.27 -9.67
CA THR A 482 -15.20 -10.91 -9.74
C THR A 482 -16.05 -10.08 -10.69
N LYS A 483 -16.54 -8.93 -10.19
CA LYS A 483 -17.35 -7.97 -10.92
C LYS A 483 -16.49 -6.80 -11.37
N TYR A 484 -16.96 -6.08 -12.39
CA TYR A 484 -16.18 -4.96 -12.95
C TYR A 484 -17.01 -3.70 -12.97
N TYR A 485 -16.38 -2.57 -12.61
CA TYR A 485 -16.95 -1.24 -12.70
C TYR A 485 -16.01 -0.33 -13.48
N ASP A 486 -16.48 0.84 -13.85
CA ASP A 486 -15.69 1.83 -14.58
C ASP A 486 -15.69 3.14 -13.76
N SER A 487 -14.56 3.43 -13.14
CA SER A 487 -14.42 4.62 -12.28
C SER A 487 -14.59 5.94 -13.02
N SER A 488 -14.46 5.97 -14.35
CA SER A 488 -14.73 7.18 -15.15
C SER A 488 -16.21 7.53 -15.26
N LYS A 489 -17.09 6.57 -14.95
CA LYS A 489 -18.55 6.73 -14.97
C LYS A 489 -19.13 6.98 -13.59
N GLU A 490 -18.31 6.89 -12.52
CA GLU A 490 -18.73 7.27 -11.19
C GLU A 490 -18.81 8.81 -11.12
N GLU A 491 -19.96 9.35 -10.76
CA GLU A 491 -20.10 10.79 -10.52
C GLU A 491 -19.14 11.20 -9.41
N SER A 492 -18.30 12.20 -9.71
CA SER A 492 -17.47 12.82 -8.69
C SER A 492 -18.36 13.65 -7.77
N VAL A 493 -18.89 13.03 -6.74
CA VAL A 493 -19.56 13.77 -5.68
C VAL A 493 -18.47 14.30 -4.77
N ASN A 494 -18.48 15.61 -4.55
CA ASN A 494 -17.56 16.26 -3.64
C ASN A 494 -17.67 15.63 -2.24
N ASP A 495 -16.53 15.27 -1.65
CA ASP A 495 -16.48 14.77 -0.26
C ASP A 495 -17.16 15.75 0.72
N GLU A 496 -17.27 17.02 0.36
CA GLU A 496 -17.93 18.07 1.13
C GLU A 496 -19.44 17.90 1.23
N ASP A 497 -20.10 17.36 0.20
CA ASP A 497 -21.55 17.12 0.20
C ASP A 497 -21.96 15.99 1.16
N LEU A 498 -21.00 15.23 1.68
CA LEU A 498 -21.19 14.05 2.51
C LEU A 498 -21.04 14.33 4.00
N VAL A 499 -20.42 15.45 4.34
CA VAL A 499 -20.22 15.85 5.74
C VAL A 499 -21.49 16.58 6.21
N PRO A 500 -22.11 16.16 7.35
CA PRO A 500 -23.25 16.89 7.90
C PRO A 500 -22.86 18.35 8.09
N ASP A 501 -23.74 19.28 7.70
CA ASP A 501 -23.52 20.71 7.84
C ASP A 501 -23.80 21.13 9.30
N VAL A 502 -22.77 21.06 10.14
CA VAL A 502 -22.88 21.35 11.58
C VAL A 502 -21.76 22.26 12.02
N ASP A 503 -22.12 23.33 12.71
CA ASP A 503 -21.15 24.24 13.30
C ASP A 503 -20.68 23.78 14.68
N TYR A 504 -19.37 23.82 14.87
CA TYR A 504 -18.69 23.44 16.12
C TYR A 504 -17.89 24.61 16.69
N LEU A 505 -17.89 24.69 18.00
CA LEU A 505 -16.90 25.51 18.71
C LEU A 505 -15.60 24.71 18.81
N VAL A 506 -14.51 25.20 18.22
CA VAL A 506 -13.21 24.53 18.17
C VAL A 506 -12.18 25.39 18.90
N MET A 507 -11.50 24.79 19.85
CA MET A 507 -10.43 25.42 20.65
C MET A 507 -9.08 24.81 20.27
N PHE A 508 -8.09 25.67 20.09
CA PHE A 508 -6.73 25.28 19.73
C PHE A 508 -5.76 25.75 20.81
N THR A 509 -4.81 24.90 21.19
CA THR A 509 -3.76 25.28 22.17
C THR A 509 -2.40 25.37 21.49
N ARG A 510 -1.45 26.08 22.12
CA ARG A 510 -0.10 26.28 21.60
C ARG A 510 0.67 24.98 21.40
N ASN A 511 0.50 24.01 22.30
CA ASN A 511 1.15 22.71 22.21
C ASN A 511 0.43 21.71 21.28
N GLY A 512 -0.56 22.19 20.49
CA GLY A 512 -1.25 21.39 19.46
C GLY A 512 -2.39 20.52 19.99
N TYR A 513 -2.96 20.85 21.16
CA TYR A 513 -4.21 20.21 21.59
C TYR A 513 -5.40 20.90 20.94
N ILE A 514 -6.33 20.10 20.41
CA ILE A 514 -7.53 20.59 19.75
C ILE A 514 -8.77 19.96 20.43
N LYS A 515 -9.80 20.76 20.65
CA LYS A 515 -11.10 20.35 21.19
C LYS A 515 -12.20 20.85 20.29
N LYS A 516 -13.09 19.95 19.87
CA LYS A 516 -14.29 20.28 19.10
C LYS A 516 -15.53 19.93 19.92
N MET A 517 -16.49 20.82 20.03
CA MET A 517 -17.77 20.58 20.71
C MET A 517 -18.92 21.28 19.99
N GLU A 518 -20.13 20.78 20.14
CA GLU A 518 -21.32 21.44 19.60
C GLU A 518 -21.52 22.82 20.25
N LEU A 519 -22.00 23.78 19.46
CA LEU A 519 -22.19 25.17 19.90
C LEU A 519 -23.13 25.27 21.13
N SER A 520 -24.11 24.39 21.26
CA SER A 520 -25.07 24.34 22.37
C SER A 520 -24.44 24.14 23.74
N ASN A 521 -23.22 23.59 23.79
CA ASN A 521 -22.50 23.23 25.01
C ASN A 521 -21.40 24.23 25.42
N GLY A 522 -21.39 25.44 24.82
CA GLY A 522 -20.35 26.45 25.00
C GLY A 522 -20.30 27.11 26.40
N PRO A 523 -19.18 27.79 26.75
CA PRO A 523 -18.99 28.39 28.07
C PRO A 523 -19.89 29.59 28.30
N ARG A 524 -20.41 29.75 29.54
CA ARG A 524 -21.25 30.89 29.95
C ARG A 524 -20.45 32.16 30.18
N THR A 525 -21.01 33.31 29.80
CA THR A 525 -20.44 34.65 29.95
C THR A 525 -20.35 35.09 31.40
N GLN A 526 -19.27 35.77 31.79
CA GLN A 526 -19.07 36.35 33.14
C GLN A 526 -18.93 37.87 33.11
N GLY A 527 -19.26 38.57 34.21
CA GLY A 527 -19.13 40.00 34.33
C GLY A 527 -17.70 40.48 34.66
N ARG A 528 -17.44 41.79 34.55
CA ARG A 528 -16.16 42.45 34.88
C ARG A 528 -15.74 42.14 36.35
N ASN A 529 -14.49 41.86 36.63
CA ASN A 529 -13.93 41.41 37.91
C ASN A 529 -14.46 40.06 38.43
N GLY A 530 -15.05 39.20 37.55
CA GLY A 530 -15.39 37.81 37.87
C GLY A 530 -14.14 37.00 38.23
N LYS A 531 -14.28 35.97 39.07
CA LYS A 531 -13.19 35.07 39.47
C LYS A 531 -12.66 34.19 38.32
N GLY A 532 -13.25 34.29 37.12
CA GLY A 532 -12.93 33.40 36.00
C GLY A 532 -13.42 31.98 36.23
N SER A 533 -13.68 31.25 35.16
CA SER A 533 -13.80 29.79 35.18
C SER A 533 -12.58 29.20 34.51
N ALA A 534 -12.13 28.05 34.96
CA ALA A 534 -11.09 27.31 34.27
C ALA A 534 -11.61 26.95 32.86
N VAL A 535 -10.96 27.45 31.83
CA VAL A 535 -11.20 27.06 30.45
C VAL A 535 -10.54 25.70 30.25
N GLY A 536 -11.13 24.68 30.88
CA GLY A 536 -10.72 23.29 30.76
C GLY A 536 -9.39 22.92 31.44
N ASN A 537 -9.16 21.63 31.61
CA ASN A 537 -7.88 21.08 32.01
C ASN A 537 -6.89 21.22 30.86
N LEU A 538 -6.05 22.26 30.90
CA LEU A 538 -4.85 22.36 30.09
C LEU A 538 -3.69 21.67 30.81
N LYS A 539 -2.68 21.18 30.14
CA LYS A 539 -1.41 20.81 30.76
C LYS A 539 -0.75 22.06 31.34
N SER A 540 0.03 21.90 32.39
CA SER A 540 0.61 23.00 33.20
C SER A 540 1.35 24.11 32.42
N ASP A 541 1.77 23.82 31.17
CA ASP A 541 2.56 24.72 30.33
C ASP A 541 1.87 25.06 28.98
N ASP A 542 0.58 24.74 28.83
CA ASP A 542 -0.13 24.96 27.59
C ASP A 542 -1.10 26.14 27.70
N ILE A 543 -1.29 26.85 26.58
CA ILE A 543 -2.19 28.00 26.48
C ILE A 543 -3.10 27.88 25.27
N VAL A 544 -4.32 28.38 25.40
CA VAL A 544 -5.25 28.50 24.27
C VAL A 544 -4.73 29.58 23.31
N VAL A 545 -4.55 29.22 22.05
CA VAL A 545 -4.08 30.12 20.98
C VAL A 545 -5.25 30.72 20.21
N ASP A 546 -6.27 29.91 19.97
CA ASP A 546 -7.42 30.32 19.15
C ASP A 546 -8.69 29.56 19.55
N VAL A 547 -9.84 30.24 19.39
CA VAL A 547 -11.18 29.65 19.56
C VAL A 547 -12.03 30.16 18.42
N GLN A 548 -12.54 29.24 17.60
CA GLN A 548 -13.30 29.59 16.41
C GLN A 548 -14.58 28.77 16.33
N VAL A 549 -15.63 29.35 15.72
CA VAL A 549 -16.76 28.58 15.24
C VAL A 549 -16.43 28.13 13.84
N LEU A 550 -16.34 26.82 13.63
CA LEU A 550 -15.97 26.20 12.38
C LEU A 550 -17.04 25.21 11.94
N ASN A 551 -17.32 25.17 10.66
CA ASN A 551 -18.22 24.20 10.08
C ASN A 551 -17.51 22.84 9.93
N SER A 552 -18.26 21.76 10.05
CA SER A 552 -17.74 20.41 9.87
C SER A 552 -17.06 20.19 8.52
N ARG A 553 -17.46 20.94 7.49
CA ARG A 553 -16.91 20.88 6.13
C ARG A 553 -15.64 21.68 5.94
N ASP A 554 -15.29 22.53 6.91
CA ASP A 554 -14.14 23.42 6.78
C ASP A 554 -12.80 22.66 6.75
N LYS A 555 -11.88 23.18 5.98
CA LYS A 555 -10.45 22.81 5.98
C LYS A 555 -9.68 23.92 6.69
N ILE A 556 -8.81 23.53 7.60
CA ILE A 556 -8.03 24.46 8.41
C ILE A 556 -6.53 24.38 8.10
N LEU A 557 -5.89 25.52 8.08
CA LEU A 557 -4.45 25.69 8.02
C LEU A 557 -3.90 25.98 9.42
N LEU A 558 -2.98 25.16 9.88
CA LEU A 558 -2.35 25.22 11.22
C LEU A 558 -0.97 25.84 11.07
N PHE A 559 -0.79 27.08 11.47
CA PHE A 559 0.47 27.82 11.35
C PHE A 559 1.28 27.73 12.65
N THR A 560 2.57 27.46 12.52
CA THR A 560 3.48 27.23 13.65
C THR A 560 4.54 28.30 13.81
N GLU A 561 5.07 28.47 15.03
CA GLU A 561 6.06 29.53 15.37
C GLU A 561 7.38 29.40 14.59
N ASN A 562 7.73 28.20 14.13
CA ASN A 562 8.96 27.93 13.38
C ASN A 562 8.78 27.96 11.84
N GLY A 563 7.68 28.54 11.36
CA GLY A 563 7.48 28.83 9.93
C GLY A 563 6.91 27.67 9.10
N TYR A 564 6.32 26.64 9.72
CA TYR A 564 5.62 25.56 9.02
C TYR A 564 4.10 25.74 9.09
N VAL A 565 3.42 25.29 8.01
CA VAL A 565 1.97 25.22 7.92
C VAL A 565 1.52 23.82 7.56
N PHE A 566 0.47 23.34 8.23
CA PHE A 566 -0.15 22.03 8.04
C PHE A 566 -1.61 22.19 7.68
N LYS A 567 -2.19 21.22 6.96
CA LYS A 567 -3.62 21.21 6.60
C LYS A 567 -4.35 20.08 7.29
N GLU A 568 -5.49 20.38 7.88
CA GLU A 568 -6.37 19.39 8.50
C GLU A 568 -7.85 19.69 8.18
N SER A 569 -8.73 18.69 8.25
CA SER A 569 -10.18 18.87 8.11
C SER A 569 -10.85 18.90 9.48
N VAL A 570 -11.80 19.81 9.69
CA VAL A 570 -12.58 19.90 10.92
C VAL A 570 -13.35 18.59 11.20
N MET A 571 -13.76 17.88 10.16
CA MET A 571 -14.38 16.56 10.29
C MET A 571 -13.49 15.55 11.06
N ASN A 572 -12.19 15.57 10.81
CA ASN A 572 -11.24 14.64 11.44
C ASN A 572 -10.95 14.95 12.91
N ILE A 573 -11.43 16.09 13.43
CA ILE A 573 -11.23 16.50 14.83
C ILE A 573 -12.32 15.81 15.65
N PRO A 574 -11.97 14.97 16.64
CA PRO A 574 -12.98 14.29 17.45
C PRO A 574 -13.72 15.26 18.37
N SER A 575 -15.03 15.01 18.56
CA SER A 575 -15.86 15.83 19.45
C SER A 575 -15.68 15.42 20.91
N VAL A 576 -15.69 16.42 21.80
CA VAL A 576 -15.67 16.23 23.26
C VAL A 576 -16.99 16.73 23.86
N LYS A 577 -17.44 16.10 24.97
CA LYS A 577 -18.72 16.47 25.60
C LYS A 577 -18.68 17.84 26.30
N ASN A 578 -17.53 18.27 26.76
CA ASN A 578 -17.31 19.58 27.38
C ASN A 578 -15.82 19.97 27.33
N PHE A 579 -15.51 21.24 27.57
CA PHE A 579 -14.11 21.71 27.57
C PHE A 579 -13.29 21.31 28.81
N SER A 580 -13.88 20.70 29.82
CA SER A 580 -13.12 20.19 30.97
C SER A 580 -12.33 18.91 30.67
N VAL A 581 -12.63 18.23 29.56
CA VAL A 581 -11.88 17.07 29.10
C VAL A 581 -10.60 17.53 28.41
N LEU A 582 -9.47 16.85 28.68
CA LEU A 582 -8.23 17.09 27.95
C LEU A 582 -8.49 16.90 26.45
N GLY A 583 -8.15 17.90 25.63
CA GLY A 583 -8.30 17.81 24.18
C GLY A 583 -7.45 16.72 23.57
N ILE A 584 -7.71 16.39 22.32
CA ILE A 584 -6.88 15.44 21.58
C ILE A 584 -5.59 16.13 21.18
N ASN A 585 -4.49 15.46 21.45
CA ASN A 585 -3.17 15.93 21.07
C ASN A 585 -2.95 15.69 19.58
N MET A 586 -3.03 16.73 18.78
CA MET A 586 -2.64 16.73 17.38
C MET A 586 -1.19 17.23 17.18
N ALA A 587 -0.35 17.16 18.22
CA ALA A 587 1.06 17.50 18.11
C ALA A 587 1.78 16.65 17.04
N SER A 588 1.33 15.45 16.77
CA SER A 588 1.81 14.63 15.64
C SER A 588 1.49 15.29 14.28
N SER A 589 0.33 15.92 14.13
CA SER A 589 -0.05 16.65 12.90
C SER A 589 0.80 17.90 12.68
N VAL A 590 1.26 18.55 13.74
CA VAL A 590 2.16 19.71 13.67
C VAL A 590 3.61 19.35 14.00
N LYS A 591 3.94 18.05 14.06
CA LYS A 591 5.30 17.53 14.33
C LYS A 591 5.97 18.12 15.58
N GLY A 592 5.20 18.31 16.64
CA GLY A 592 5.68 18.86 17.90
C GLY A 592 5.96 20.37 17.92
N ASN A 593 5.62 21.08 16.84
CA ASN A 593 5.81 22.53 16.74
C ASN A 593 4.68 23.27 17.48
N LYS A 594 4.98 24.46 17.98
CA LYS A 594 3.99 25.29 18.68
C LYS A 594 3.11 26.04 17.69
N LEU A 595 1.80 25.99 17.88
CA LEU A 595 0.82 26.73 17.08
C LEU A 595 0.84 28.23 17.39
N VAL A 596 0.66 29.02 16.33
CA VAL A 596 0.51 30.48 16.39
C VAL A 596 -0.89 30.91 15.98
N LYS A 597 -1.41 30.35 14.89
CA LYS A 597 -2.73 30.71 14.36
C LYS A 597 -3.34 29.54 13.60
N VAL A 598 -4.67 29.51 13.61
CA VAL A 598 -5.47 28.61 12.77
C VAL A 598 -6.33 29.46 11.84
N LEU A 599 -6.36 29.11 10.57
CA LEU A 599 -7.19 29.78 9.57
C LEU A 599 -8.08 28.74 8.89
N SER A 600 -9.38 29.00 8.84
CA SER A 600 -10.31 28.26 7.97
C SER A 600 -10.25 28.87 6.59
N VAL A 601 -10.06 28.03 5.57
CA VAL A 601 -9.97 28.44 4.17
C VAL A 601 -10.77 27.48 3.31
N ARG A 602 -11.69 28.01 2.49
CA ARG A 602 -12.48 27.24 1.54
C ARG A 602 -11.71 27.05 0.24
N ASP A 603 -12.02 26.00 -0.48
CA ASP A 603 -11.29 25.63 -1.70
C ASP A 603 -11.42 26.69 -2.82
N ASP A 604 -12.55 27.41 -2.89
CA ASP A 604 -12.78 28.52 -3.82
C ASP A 604 -11.91 29.75 -3.49
N GLU A 605 -11.56 29.95 -2.24
CA GLU A 605 -10.75 31.11 -1.80
C GLU A 605 -9.30 31.05 -2.27
N TYR A 606 -8.75 29.85 -2.55
CA TYR A 606 -7.39 29.72 -3.07
C TYR A 606 -7.21 30.32 -4.47
N GLU A 607 -8.27 30.48 -5.23
CA GLU A 607 -8.23 31.04 -6.59
C GLU A 607 -8.47 32.58 -6.60
N ASP A 608 -8.80 33.18 -5.45
CA ASP A 608 -9.05 34.61 -5.36
C ASP A 608 -7.70 35.38 -5.35
N PRO A 609 -7.42 36.19 -6.38
CA PRO A 609 -6.16 36.95 -6.48
C PRO A 609 -6.03 38.08 -5.43
N ASN A 610 -7.11 38.41 -4.71
CA ASN A 610 -7.11 39.45 -3.69
C ASN A 610 -6.77 38.91 -2.28
N LYS A 611 -6.69 37.56 -2.10
CA LYS A 611 -6.46 36.95 -0.79
C LYS A 611 -4.99 36.63 -0.55
N PHE A 612 -4.50 37.08 0.59
CA PHE A 612 -3.11 36.92 1.01
C PHE A 612 -3.01 36.43 2.45
N ILE A 613 -1.97 35.67 2.72
CA ILE A 613 -1.52 35.39 4.09
C ILE A 613 -0.51 36.46 4.49
N LEU A 614 -0.88 37.27 5.49
CA LEU A 614 -0.03 38.29 6.11
C LEU A 614 0.71 37.66 7.27
N VAL A 615 2.03 37.84 7.34
CA VAL A 615 2.88 37.18 8.34
C VAL A 615 3.79 38.22 8.98
N SER A 616 3.96 38.14 10.31
CA SER A 616 5.05 38.82 11.02
C SER A 616 5.83 37.86 11.91
N SER A 617 7.08 38.22 12.17
CA SER A 617 7.93 37.54 13.15
C SER A 617 8.33 38.49 14.32
N VAL A 618 8.66 37.92 15.47
CA VAL A 618 9.16 38.67 16.62
C VAL A 618 10.39 39.49 16.23
N GLY A 619 11.25 38.95 15.37
CA GLY A 619 12.45 39.57 14.84
C GLY A 619 12.19 40.69 13.82
N ASN A 620 11.02 41.34 13.85
CA ASN A 620 10.71 42.55 13.09
C ASN A 620 10.64 42.33 11.56
N ARG A 621 10.18 41.16 11.10
CA ARG A 621 9.98 40.84 9.70
C ARG A 621 8.50 40.71 9.35
N VAL A 622 8.09 41.30 8.23
CA VAL A 622 6.73 41.24 7.72
C VAL A 622 6.70 40.92 6.22
N LYS A 623 5.73 40.18 5.81
CA LYS A 623 5.46 39.88 4.38
C LYS A 623 4.00 39.56 4.14
N LYS A 624 3.59 39.61 2.87
CA LYS A 624 2.35 38.99 2.39
C LYS A 624 2.66 37.95 1.30
N THR A 625 1.89 36.87 1.28
CA THR A 625 2.04 35.77 0.33
C THR A 625 0.65 35.42 -0.23
N SER A 626 0.51 35.28 -1.55
CA SER A 626 -0.76 34.91 -2.16
C SER A 626 -1.32 33.63 -1.55
N LEU A 627 -2.63 33.60 -1.27
CA LEU A 627 -3.29 32.41 -0.71
C LEU A 627 -3.19 31.21 -1.65
N SER A 628 -3.13 31.42 -2.95
CA SER A 628 -2.94 30.35 -3.95
C SER A 628 -1.70 29.48 -3.72
N GLU A 629 -0.63 30.02 -3.14
CA GLU A 629 0.57 29.27 -2.79
C GLU A 629 0.35 28.22 -1.69
N PHE A 630 -0.76 28.27 -0.98
CA PHE A 630 -1.12 27.36 0.11
C PHE A 630 -2.06 26.24 -0.33
N LYS A 631 -2.52 26.22 -1.58
CA LYS A 631 -3.41 25.17 -2.12
C LYS A 631 -2.81 23.76 -1.97
N SER A 632 -1.50 23.63 -2.15
CA SER A 632 -0.76 22.37 -2.09
C SER A 632 -0.34 21.94 -0.67
N VAL A 633 -0.75 22.65 0.37
CA VAL A 633 -0.47 22.25 1.77
C VAL A 633 -1.13 20.92 2.06
N ASN A 634 -0.39 20.02 2.68
CA ASN A 634 -0.83 18.68 3.06
C ASN A 634 -0.61 18.42 4.57
N LYS A 635 -1.00 17.23 5.03
CA LYS A 635 -0.79 16.79 6.43
C LYS A 635 0.69 16.70 6.83
N SER A 636 1.60 16.55 5.87
CA SER A 636 3.05 16.50 6.14
C SER A 636 3.64 17.88 6.45
N GLY A 637 2.92 18.96 6.14
CA GLY A 637 3.32 20.35 6.35
C GLY A 637 4.35 20.83 5.33
N ILE A 638 4.33 22.14 5.11
CA ILE A 638 5.31 22.83 4.25
C ILE A 638 5.79 24.13 4.91
N ILE A 639 6.95 24.62 4.50
CA ILE A 639 7.48 25.90 4.97
C ILE A 639 6.64 27.02 4.36
N PHE A 640 6.10 27.93 5.20
CA PHE A 640 5.39 29.12 4.76
C PHE A 640 6.18 30.43 4.94
N THR A 641 7.21 30.42 5.77
CA THR A 641 8.17 31.53 5.91
C THR A 641 9.53 31.02 6.32
N LYS A 642 10.61 31.63 5.80
CA LYS A 642 11.94 31.45 6.36
C LYS A 642 12.14 32.42 7.54
N LEU A 643 12.81 31.97 8.55
CA LEU A 643 13.17 32.74 9.77
C LEU A 643 14.69 32.81 9.92
N TYR A 644 15.17 33.88 10.53
CA TYR A 644 16.55 33.93 10.99
C TYR A 644 16.74 33.08 12.25
N GLU A 645 17.97 32.72 12.54
CA GLU A 645 18.29 31.95 13.74
C GLU A 645 17.77 32.67 15.00
N GLY A 646 17.01 31.96 15.83
CA GLY A 646 16.37 32.47 17.03
C GLY A 646 15.09 33.29 16.82
N ASP A 647 14.64 33.52 15.58
CA ASP A 647 13.39 34.23 15.30
C ASP A 647 12.21 33.28 15.28
N VAL A 648 11.02 33.79 15.62
CA VAL A 648 9.77 33.00 15.61
C VAL A 648 8.64 33.84 15.02
N VAL A 649 7.68 33.16 14.37
CA VAL A 649 6.45 33.78 13.90
C VAL A 649 5.56 34.14 15.08
N ASN A 650 5.02 35.33 15.09
CA ASN A 650 4.10 35.80 16.15
C ASN A 650 2.71 36.17 15.67
N SER A 651 2.52 36.51 14.40
CA SER A 651 1.20 36.81 13.83
C SER A 651 1.06 36.26 12.42
N VAL A 652 -0.11 35.66 12.17
CA VAL A 652 -0.56 35.20 10.85
C VAL A 652 -2.02 35.59 10.67
N GLN A 653 -2.36 36.21 9.55
CA GLN A 653 -3.71 36.66 9.25
C GLN A 653 -4.04 36.43 7.77
N LEU A 654 -5.27 36.00 7.48
CA LEU A 654 -5.84 36.02 6.12
C LEU A 654 -6.40 37.43 5.86
N VAL A 655 -5.99 38.06 4.77
CA VAL A 655 -6.42 39.39 4.38
C VAL A 655 -6.99 39.38 2.96
N ASP A 656 -8.01 40.19 2.75
CA ASP A 656 -8.62 40.47 1.45
C ASP A 656 -8.26 41.89 0.99
N SER A 657 -7.32 42.00 0.06
CA SER A 657 -6.84 43.31 -0.45
C SER A 657 -7.91 44.11 -1.18
N SER A 658 -9.05 43.55 -1.52
CA SER A 658 -10.19 44.29 -2.05
C SER A 658 -10.88 45.14 -0.97
N LYS A 659 -10.85 44.69 0.29
CA LYS A 659 -11.51 45.30 1.45
C LYS A 659 -10.51 45.99 2.37
N GLU A 660 -9.42 45.30 2.71
CA GLU A 660 -8.43 45.75 3.68
C GLU A 660 -7.25 46.40 2.97
N LYS A 661 -7.20 47.74 2.99
CA LYS A 661 -6.18 48.54 2.26
C LYS A 661 -4.96 48.90 3.08
N GLU A 662 -5.05 48.79 4.39
CA GLU A 662 -4.01 49.22 5.31
C GLU A 662 -3.76 48.18 6.40
N VAL A 663 -2.57 48.21 6.93
CA VAL A 663 -2.11 47.36 8.02
C VAL A 663 -1.50 48.18 9.15
N ILE A 664 -1.57 47.66 10.37
CA ILE A 664 -0.99 48.32 11.51
C ILE A 664 -0.15 47.30 12.33
N GLY A 665 1.05 47.67 12.69
CA GLY A 665 1.94 46.89 13.52
C GLY A 665 2.33 47.61 14.80
N VAL A 666 2.44 46.83 15.88
CA VAL A 666 2.80 47.34 17.24
C VAL A 666 4.01 46.61 17.76
N SER A 667 4.97 47.34 18.34
CA SER A 667 6.13 46.77 18.99
C SER A 667 5.94 46.65 20.51
N ASN A 668 6.76 45.81 21.17
CA ASN A 668 6.78 45.66 22.60
C ASN A 668 6.99 46.99 23.34
N HIS A 669 7.75 47.91 22.78
CA HIS A 669 7.96 49.26 23.33
C HIS A 669 6.81 50.24 23.01
N GLY A 670 5.69 49.78 22.47
CA GLY A 670 4.52 50.59 22.11
C GLY A 670 4.65 51.42 20.83
N GLY A 671 5.74 51.29 20.09
CA GLY A 671 5.90 51.89 18.78
C GLY A 671 4.87 51.29 17.83
N THR A 672 4.21 52.16 17.03
CA THR A 672 3.12 51.72 16.11
C THR A 672 3.35 52.28 14.72
N ILE A 673 3.25 51.45 13.73
CA ILE A 673 3.31 51.82 12.32
C ILE A 673 1.98 51.44 11.66
N ARG A 674 1.34 52.42 11.00
CA ARG A 674 0.26 52.20 10.07
C ARG A 674 0.80 52.40 8.64
N THR A 675 0.52 51.49 7.72
CA THR A 675 1.01 51.57 6.36
C THR A 675 0.03 50.93 5.37
N SER A 676 0.10 51.29 4.08
CA SER A 676 -0.69 50.64 3.04
C SER A 676 -0.26 49.17 2.88
N LEU A 677 -1.24 48.28 2.70
CA LEU A 677 -1.00 46.86 2.38
C LEU A 677 -0.15 46.69 1.10
N ASP A 678 -0.23 47.64 0.14
CA ASP A 678 0.59 47.61 -1.07
C ASP A 678 2.08 47.84 -0.83
N LYS A 679 2.44 48.46 0.29
CA LYS A 679 3.84 48.68 0.67
C LYS A 679 4.45 47.46 1.37
N ILE A 680 3.65 46.44 1.69
CA ILE A 680 4.15 45.19 2.23
C ILE A 680 4.55 44.31 1.05
N SER A 681 5.79 43.83 1.07
CA SER A 681 6.35 43.01 0.01
C SER A 681 5.54 41.71 -0.19
N GLU A 682 5.01 41.54 -1.39
CA GLU A 682 4.46 40.29 -1.84
C GLU A 682 5.59 39.36 -2.28
N VAL A 683 5.73 38.23 -1.63
CA VAL A 683 6.83 37.31 -1.84
C VAL A 683 6.38 35.85 -1.67
N LYS A 684 7.12 34.93 -2.27
CA LYS A 684 6.86 33.48 -2.17
C LYS A 684 7.02 32.98 -0.73
N ARG A 685 6.35 31.84 -0.44
CA ARG A 685 6.38 31.19 0.88
C ARG A 685 7.78 31.06 1.46
N THR A 686 8.75 30.57 0.68
CA THR A 686 10.10 30.23 1.12
C THR A 686 11.07 31.40 1.21
N THR A 687 10.56 32.62 1.49
CA THR A 687 11.39 33.84 1.61
C THR A 687 11.29 34.45 3.01
N TYR A 688 12.29 35.24 3.36
CA TYR A 688 12.25 36.14 4.52
C TYR A 688 11.37 37.36 4.21
N GLY A 689 10.79 37.97 5.25
CA GLY A 689 10.06 39.22 5.12
C GLY A 689 10.99 40.46 5.08
N SER A 690 10.39 41.62 4.84
CA SER A 690 11.04 42.94 5.00
C SER A 690 10.91 43.48 6.42
N LEU A 691 11.72 44.50 6.77
CA LEU A 691 11.66 45.17 8.09
C LEU A 691 10.38 46.03 8.20
N LEU A 692 9.64 45.86 9.31
CA LEU A 692 8.50 46.71 9.64
C LEU A 692 8.97 47.98 10.32
N PHE A 693 9.72 47.83 11.42
CA PHE A 693 10.31 48.98 12.15
C PHE A 693 11.79 49.14 11.81
N LYS A 694 12.30 50.37 11.96
CA LYS A 694 13.74 50.62 11.95
C LYS A 694 14.38 49.75 13.06
N LYS A 695 15.50 49.10 12.76
CA LYS A 695 16.21 48.28 13.75
C LYS A 695 16.52 49.08 15.02
N ASP A 696 16.13 48.50 16.14
CA ASP A 696 16.46 49.03 17.46
C ASP A 696 16.76 47.86 18.42
N LYS A 697 17.54 48.04 19.44
CA LYS A 697 17.96 46.99 20.38
C LYS A 697 16.76 46.55 21.25
N GLY A 698 16.48 45.24 21.28
CA GLY A 698 15.36 44.70 22.05
C GLY A 698 13.98 44.98 21.47
N LEU A 699 13.89 45.49 20.24
CA LEU A 699 12.61 45.72 19.59
C LEU A 699 12.07 44.40 19.07
N GLU A 700 10.86 44.04 19.53
CA GLU A 700 10.07 42.89 19.10
C GLU A 700 8.73 43.37 18.53
N VAL A 701 8.25 42.75 17.47
CA VAL A 701 6.89 42.96 16.97
C VAL A 701 5.94 42.14 17.84
N VAL A 702 4.92 42.78 18.39
CA VAL A 702 3.86 42.11 19.17
C VAL A 702 2.70 41.69 18.29
N SER A 703 2.27 42.55 17.40
CA SER A 703 1.17 42.25 16.45
C SER A 703 1.37 42.93 15.11
N PHE A 704 0.76 42.37 14.09
CA PHE A 704 0.71 42.94 12.75
C PHE A 704 -0.60 42.53 12.09
N ASN A 705 -1.55 43.47 12.03
CA ASN A 705 -2.94 43.19 11.65
C ASN A 705 -3.41 44.08 10.50
N ALA A 706 -4.30 43.58 9.66
CA ALA A 706 -5.03 44.37 8.70
C ALA A 706 -6.06 45.25 9.41
N ILE A 707 -6.35 46.37 8.78
CA ILE A 707 -7.33 47.32 9.29
C ILE A 707 -8.61 47.14 8.47
N PRO A 708 -9.66 46.55 9.08
CA PRO A 708 -10.92 46.30 8.36
C PRO A 708 -11.70 47.57 8.09
N ASP A 709 -11.62 48.57 8.95
CA ASP A 709 -12.30 49.84 8.84
C ASP A 709 -11.49 51.00 9.47
N ASN A 710 -11.39 52.14 8.80
CA ASN A 710 -10.74 53.36 9.33
C ASN A 710 -11.37 53.90 10.63
N ASN A 711 -12.63 53.56 10.89
CA ASN A 711 -13.35 53.93 12.10
C ASN A 711 -13.15 52.97 13.27
N GLY A 712 -12.35 51.92 13.11
CA GLY A 712 -12.02 50.91 14.11
C GLY A 712 -11.05 51.47 15.20
N TYR A 713 -10.77 50.57 16.14
CA TYR A 713 -9.89 50.85 17.27
C TYR A 713 -8.70 49.87 17.26
N LEU A 714 -7.51 50.41 17.66
CA LEU A 714 -6.38 49.62 18.05
C LEU A 714 -6.48 49.33 19.56
N MET A 715 -6.70 48.11 19.95
CA MET A 715 -6.66 47.66 21.33
C MET A 715 -5.21 47.37 21.72
N VAL A 716 -4.80 47.83 22.87
CA VAL A 716 -3.44 47.60 23.40
C VAL A 716 -3.54 47.21 24.85
N VAL A 717 -2.85 46.13 25.26
CA VAL A 717 -2.76 45.66 26.64
C VAL A 717 -1.29 45.43 26.98
N THR A 718 -0.88 45.90 28.16
CA THR A 718 0.51 45.76 28.64
C THR A 718 0.67 44.48 29.46
N LYS A 719 1.92 44.06 29.67
CA LYS A 719 2.28 42.92 30.54
C LYS A 719 1.75 43.08 31.96
N ASN A 720 1.69 44.30 32.46
CA ASN A 720 1.15 44.65 33.79
C ASN A 720 -0.39 44.74 33.84
N GLY A 721 -1.12 44.28 32.79
CA GLY A 721 -2.57 44.22 32.77
C GLY A 721 -3.28 45.57 32.59
N LEU A 722 -2.59 46.60 32.13
CA LEU A 722 -3.19 47.87 31.74
C LEU A 722 -3.61 47.80 30.29
N GLY A 723 -4.83 48.26 29.96
CA GLY A 723 -5.30 48.24 28.58
C GLY A 723 -6.15 49.47 28.23
N LYS A 724 -6.21 49.73 26.95
CA LYS A 724 -7.00 50.79 26.32
C LYS A 724 -7.28 50.50 24.85
N VAL A 725 -8.21 51.28 24.28
CA VAL A 725 -8.38 51.34 22.82
C VAL A 725 -8.06 52.77 22.32
N VAL A 726 -7.46 52.86 21.13
CA VAL A 726 -7.11 54.09 20.46
C VAL A 726 -7.74 54.04 19.06
N LYS A 727 -8.35 55.15 18.59
CA LYS A 727 -8.86 55.21 17.22
C LYS A 727 -7.72 54.98 16.22
N VAL A 728 -7.97 54.11 15.25
CA VAL A 728 -7.00 53.85 14.16
C VAL A 728 -6.69 55.10 13.37
N SER A 729 -7.65 56.02 13.24
CA SER A 729 -7.49 57.31 12.58
C SER A 729 -6.44 58.23 13.23
N GLU A 730 -6.05 58.01 14.49
CA GLU A 730 -4.97 58.80 15.13
C GLU A 730 -3.57 58.42 14.62
N PHE A 731 -3.42 57.32 13.93
CA PHE A 731 -2.16 56.88 13.33
C PHE A 731 -2.11 57.28 11.85
N LYS A 732 -1.21 58.17 11.49
CA LYS A 732 -0.98 58.52 10.08
C LYS A 732 -0.33 57.39 9.32
N SER A 733 -0.79 57.11 8.11
CA SER A 733 -0.16 56.12 7.23
C SER A 733 1.27 56.56 6.86
N THR A 734 2.23 55.67 7.00
CA THR A 734 3.65 55.93 6.75
C THR A 734 4.26 54.82 5.87
N GLY A 735 5.55 54.80 5.67
CA GLY A 735 6.28 53.68 5.11
C GLY A 735 6.65 52.65 6.18
N THR A 736 7.19 51.54 5.74
CA THR A 736 7.89 50.57 6.61
C THR A 736 9.32 51.01 6.89
N ASN A 737 10.01 50.33 7.81
CA ASN A 737 11.39 50.63 8.25
C ASN A 737 11.58 52.03 8.85
N VAL A 738 10.58 52.51 9.61
CA VAL A 738 10.58 53.76 10.37
C VAL A 738 10.43 53.50 11.84
N LYS A 739 10.68 54.50 12.72
CA LYS A 739 10.62 54.33 14.17
C LYS A 739 9.20 54.09 14.69
N GLY A 740 8.16 54.53 13.99
CA GLY A 740 6.77 54.45 14.42
C GLY A 740 6.42 55.55 15.47
N VAL A 741 5.14 55.58 15.85
CA VAL A 741 4.62 56.48 16.86
C VAL A 741 4.09 55.70 18.07
N MET A 742 4.23 56.30 19.27
CA MET A 742 3.79 55.63 20.52
C MET A 742 2.26 55.49 20.57
N CYS A 743 1.75 54.27 20.83
CA CYS A 743 0.32 54.03 21.07
C CYS A 743 -0.04 54.08 22.57
N VAL A 744 0.88 53.79 23.47
CA VAL A 744 0.66 53.72 24.93
C VAL A 744 1.82 54.33 25.69
N LYS A 745 1.55 54.92 26.86
CA LYS A 745 2.56 55.28 27.86
C LYS A 745 2.62 54.19 28.93
N PHE A 746 3.82 53.84 29.36
CA PHE A 746 4.04 52.87 30.43
C PHE A 746 4.14 53.55 31.75
N LYS A 747 3.51 53.02 32.80
CA LYS A 747 3.64 53.50 34.17
C LYS A 747 4.97 53.10 34.82
N ASN A 748 5.52 52.00 34.37
CA ASN A 748 6.77 51.42 34.81
C ASN A 748 7.69 51.29 33.58
N GLU A 749 8.96 51.64 33.72
CA GLU A 749 9.94 51.58 32.64
C GLU A 749 10.18 50.15 32.12
N ASN A 750 9.89 49.15 32.94
CA ASN A 750 10.03 47.73 32.58
C ASN A 750 8.73 47.11 32.03
N ASP A 751 7.64 47.90 31.86
CA ASP A 751 6.42 47.39 31.28
C ASP A 751 6.50 47.39 29.72
N GLU A 752 5.89 46.43 29.13
CA GLU A 752 5.86 46.25 27.67
C GLU A 752 4.44 45.94 27.17
N VAL A 753 4.18 46.12 25.87
CA VAL A 753 2.96 45.66 25.27
C VAL A 753 3.00 44.14 25.23
N ALA A 754 1.97 43.51 25.77
CA ALA A 754 1.78 42.05 25.75
C ALA A 754 0.86 41.61 24.63
N PHE A 755 -0.17 42.44 24.31
CA PHE A 755 -1.16 42.14 23.30
C PHE A 755 -1.62 43.41 22.62
N SER A 756 -1.83 43.33 21.30
CA SER A 756 -2.60 44.33 20.58
C SER A 756 -3.33 43.72 19.41
N ASP A 757 -4.50 44.26 19.10
CA ASP A 757 -5.33 43.81 17.95
C ASP A 757 -6.17 44.98 17.44
N VAL A 758 -6.68 44.84 16.20
CA VAL A 758 -7.55 45.83 15.58
C VAL A 758 -8.98 45.33 15.66
N ILE A 759 -9.89 46.17 16.13
CA ILE A 759 -11.30 45.82 16.28
C ILE A 759 -12.16 46.83 15.54
N SER A 760 -13.17 46.35 14.81
CA SER A 760 -14.14 47.21 14.16
C SER A 760 -15.01 47.96 15.22
N LYS A 761 -15.67 49.02 14.81
CA LYS A 761 -16.56 49.77 15.71
C LYS A 761 -17.79 48.90 16.11
N GLU A 762 -18.23 48.03 15.24
CA GLU A 762 -19.36 47.13 15.52
C GLU A 762 -18.93 46.03 16.52
N ASP A 763 -17.80 45.41 16.28
CA ASP A 763 -17.27 44.32 17.14
C ASP A 763 -16.82 44.86 18.50
N TYR A 764 -16.41 46.15 18.59
CA TYR A 764 -16.08 46.77 19.89
C TYR A 764 -17.25 46.75 20.86
N ASN A 765 -18.49 46.82 20.35
CA ASN A 765 -19.69 46.77 21.20
C ASN A 765 -20.22 45.35 21.42
N GLY A 766 -19.89 44.37 20.58
CA GLY A 766 -20.45 43.02 20.56
C GLY A 766 -19.51 41.91 20.98
N SER A 767 -18.20 42.12 20.85
CA SER A 767 -17.20 41.06 21.10
C SER A 767 -16.74 40.98 22.55
N LYS A 768 -15.97 39.96 22.87
CA LYS A 768 -15.37 39.72 24.18
C LYS A 768 -13.86 39.68 24.04
N LEU A 769 -13.17 40.25 25.07
CA LEU A 769 -11.73 40.18 25.24
C LEU A 769 -11.42 39.06 26.23
N LEU A 770 -10.66 38.06 25.82
CA LEU A 770 -10.02 37.08 26.68
C LEU A 770 -8.61 37.57 26.97
N LEU A 771 -8.23 37.72 28.24
CA LEU A 771 -6.86 37.96 28.68
C LEU A 771 -6.40 36.80 29.55
N MET A 772 -5.20 36.32 29.25
CA MET A 772 -4.54 35.25 29.99
C MET A 772 -3.26 35.77 30.63
N SER A 773 -3.15 35.63 31.93
CA SER A 773 -1.90 35.78 32.66
C SER A 773 -1.26 34.41 32.91
N LYS A 774 -0.08 34.38 33.51
CA LYS A 774 0.58 33.12 33.90
C LYS A 774 -0.28 32.28 34.85
N THR A 775 -1.13 32.92 35.64
CA THR A 775 -1.87 32.26 36.75
C THR A 775 -3.39 32.28 36.54
N LYS A 776 -3.96 33.23 35.78
CA LYS A 776 -5.40 33.49 35.73
C LYS A 776 -5.85 33.95 34.35
N ASN A 777 -7.10 33.64 34.01
CA ASN A 777 -7.74 34.07 32.78
C ASN A 777 -8.98 34.89 33.08
N ILE A 778 -9.20 35.94 32.32
CA ILE A 778 -10.42 36.77 32.43
C ILE A 778 -11.04 36.99 31.06
N VAL A 779 -12.38 36.88 31.00
CA VAL A 779 -13.16 37.23 29.81
C VAL A 779 -14.02 38.45 30.13
N MET A 780 -13.93 39.50 29.35
CA MET A 780 -14.72 40.70 29.53
C MET A 780 -15.27 41.19 28.17
N GLU A 781 -16.32 42.01 28.20
CA GLU A 781 -16.80 42.66 27.00
C GLU A 781 -15.78 43.73 26.53
N THR A 782 -15.52 43.79 25.22
CA THR A 782 -14.55 44.72 24.63
C THR A 782 -14.88 46.18 24.90
N LYS A 783 -16.16 46.54 24.97
CA LYS A 783 -16.62 47.90 25.37
C LYS A 783 -16.20 48.34 26.78
N ASN A 784 -15.78 47.40 27.60
CA ASN A 784 -15.23 47.71 28.94
C ASN A 784 -13.78 48.25 28.91
N VAL A 785 -13.08 48.09 27.79
CA VAL A 785 -11.76 48.66 27.53
C VAL A 785 -11.92 50.07 27.03
N LYS A 786 -11.63 51.08 27.84
CA LYS A 786 -11.96 52.46 27.53
C LYS A 786 -11.10 53.06 26.41
N GLU A 787 -11.75 53.87 25.58
CA GLU A 787 -11.09 54.71 24.57
C GLU A 787 -10.24 55.80 25.29
N SER A 788 -9.04 56.03 24.76
CA SER A 788 -8.19 57.16 25.16
C SER A 788 -7.24 57.57 24.04
N LEU A 789 -6.77 58.81 24.12
CA LEU A 789 -5.84 59.36 23.11
C LEU A 789 -4.48 58.61 23.16
N ARG A 790 -3.76 58.66 22.03
CA ARG A 790 -2.30 58.38 22.04
C ARG A 790 -1.64 59.40 22.93
N PRO A 791 -0.56 59.18 23.31
CA PRO A 791 0.21 58.42 24.24
C PRO A 791 -0.33 58.53 25.67
N ALA A 792 -1.48 57.99 25.99
CA ALA A 792 -2.02 57.94 27.37
C ALA A 792 -1.73 56.59 28.04
N PHE A 793 -1.86 56.56 29.36
CA PHE A 793 -1.81 55.30 30.13
C PHE A 793 -3.08 54.46 29.90
N GLY A 794 -2.94 53.15 29.93
CA GLY A 794 -4.09 52.22 29.99
C GLY A 794 -4.74 52.19 31.38
N LEU A 795 -5.99 51.68 31.46
CA LEU A 795 -6.66 51.38 32.73
C LEU A 795 -6.44 49.91 33.11
N SER A 796 -6.47 49.59 34.40
CA SER A 796 -6.38 48.18 34.83
C SER A 796 -7.55 47.37 34.34
N LEU A 797 -7.26 46.36 33.52
CA LEU A 797 -8.22 45.37 33.00
C LEU A 797 -8.25 44.11 33.86
N GLN A 798 -7.07 43.67 34.33
CA GLN A 798 -6.91 42.53 35.21
C GLN A 798 -6.00 42.88 36.35
N LYS A 799 -6.39 42.48 37.55
CA LYS A 799 -5.54 42.59 38.75
C LYS A 799 -4.62 41.37 38.76
N LEU A 800 -3.34 41.60 38.61
CA LEU A 800 -2.30 40.60 38.63
C LEU A 800 -1.71 40.42 40.00
N ASP A 801 -1.29 39.21 40.34
CA ASP A 801 -0.53 38.92 41.57
C ASP A 801 0.96 39.31 41.38
N ASP A 802 1.75 39.36 42.44
CA ASP A 802 3.18 39.63 42.35
C ASP A 802 3.88 38.59 41.46
N ASN A 803 4.69 39.06 40.54
CA ASN A 803 5.38 38.26 39.49
C ASN A 803 4.47 37.63 38.42
N ASP A 804 3.15 37.93 38.35
CA ASP A 804 2.29 37.58 37.28
C ASP A 804 2.31 38.60 36.13
N SER A 805 2.07 38.17 34.91
CA SER A 805 2.03 39.04 33.73
C SER A 805 1.08 38.54 32.69
N ILE A 806 0.47 39.45 31.93
CA ILE A 806 -0.32 39.06 30.76
C ILE A 806 0.61 38.38 29.73
N ILE A 807 0.23 37.22 29.26
CA ILE A 807 0.99 36.43 28.26
C ILE A 807 0.27 36.34 26.92
N LEU A 808 -1.07 36.46 26.93
CA LEU A 808 -1.88 36.38 25.71
C LEU A 808 -3.16 37.19 25.86
N GLY A 809 -3.64 37.72 24.74
CA GLY A 809 -4.98 38.26 24.58
C GLY A 809 -5.60 37.73 23.30
N SER A 810 -6.93 37.62 23.27
CA SER A 810 -7.70 37.27 22.06
C SER A 810 -9.05 37.98 22.11
N ILE A 811 -9.50 38.50 20.97
CA ILE A 811 -10.85 38.99 20.76
C ILE A 811 -11.70 37.84 20.22
N ILE A 812 -12.82 37.56 20.89
CA ILE A 812 -13.68 36.41 20.58
C ILE A 812 -15.16 36.86 20.45
#